data_6e00dc9593de4fafc35d96de4948f1f0
#
_entry.id   6e00dc9593de4fafc35d96de4948f1f0
#
_cell.length_a   1.000
_cell.length_b   1.000
_cell.length_c   1.000
_cell.angle_alpha   90.00
_cell.angle_beta   90.00
_cell.angle_gamma   90.00
#
_symmetry.space_group_name_H-M   'P 1'
#
loop_
_entity.id
_entity.type
_entity.pdbx_description
1 polymer ?
#
loop_
_entity_poly.entity_id
_entity_poly.type
_entity_poly.pdbx_seq_one_letter_code
_entity_poly.pdbx_strand_id
1 'polypeptide(L)'
;MKKRTRKKLRALWGLLLVPVVLTGCRIRTTPMGVFAQILEYAGQNNSQASSSHGHGTYHTESQPSSTPIPQMDYDSLDAIGEVQTIMVYLVGSDLESDYGNASLDLDEMETAGVDTAHNNILVYAGGASEWQDRGLSSDECTVLLLTDTGFVPVDTYPAENMGDPLTLSSFLNYGFDFFPADSYSLILWDHGGGPVLGYGVDENFRDLLTLDELSEALEDSVGAHMTKLEWIGFDACLMSSLEVASVLAPYANYMIASQETEPGWGWNYDFLSELSDEVIPGDVMGEYIVDSYMDYGEYVFNIYPNLYSDLTLSCVDLSAYAEAEEALNDYFAELDTSLDVQNYPRLVRNRARVRDFGTYSSDMNYGMVDVLHLLELVGNDSEAAQAATEAVENCIVYSDTNMDNAGGISICYPYQTDTDYRDACIEMLYYLDFAPNYTRFLEDFYAIENGDTLLADREISNAETSVTTQNDGAYDESDITLQLTPEQQANFASGGYYILCKARDEGYITAEEDERADDMYLFIQGSTRVTLDENGFLHAAYKNNAVYMQDQDGLSDIPMILTETDISDTENRYLAHAVLMNYTDNWESQTVKVQIVVSDEYPDGIIRSAIPLDHDDAELQSASKQLIHLDDYETMSLVARCSYVTRDDNGNLLNFFDWEKSGWMMGIDVDLTGDYHTVVQPLDHPENYVCIFFMKDSQGNTSYSEMIPLK
;
A
#
# COMPACT_ATOMS: atom_id res chain seq x y z
N MET A 1 9.19 -1.73 46.14
CA MET A 1 9.85 -0.40 46.15
C MET A 1 9.86 0.27 44.79
N LYS A 2 9.79 -0.46 43.69
CA LYS A 2 9.74 0.08 42.30
C LYS A 2 8.39 0.72 41.91
N LYS A 3 7.24 0.21 42.41
CA LYS A 3 5.91 0.81 42.15
C LYS A 3 5.74 2.27 42.63
N ARG A 4 6.54 2.72 43.61
CA ARG A 4 6.48 4.11 44.11
C ARG A 4 7.25 5.11 43.23
N THR A 5 8.16 4.62 42.40
CA THR A 5 8.98 5.48 41.52
C THR A 5 8.24 5.76 40.21
N ARG A 6 7.52 4.77 39.69
CA ARG A 6 6.67 4.96 38.48
C ARG A 6 5.54 5.97 38.68
N LYS A 7 4.87 5.95 39.85
CA LYS A 7 3.83 6.96 40.18
C LYS A 7 4.36 8.40 40.26
N LYS A 8 5.66 8.59 40.52
CA LYS A 8 6.27 9.93 40.54
C LYS A 8 6.68 10.41 39.14
N LEU A 9 6.98 9.49 38.21
CA LEU A 9 7.18 9.86 36.80
C LEU A 9 5.84 10.21 36.13
N ARG A 10 4.74 9.52 36.42
CA ARG A 10 3.41 9.88 35.90
C ARG A 10 3.06 11.36 36.09
N ALA A 11 3.40 11.93 37.23
CA ALA A 11 3.13 13.33 37.57
C ALA A 11 4.00 14.35 36.78
N LEU A 12 5.08 13.90 36.11
CA LEU A 12 5.94 14.78 35.32
C LEU A 12 5.63 14.68 33.78
N TRP A 13 5.04 13.59 33.33
CA TRP A 13 4.76 13.35 31.90
C TRP A 13 3.29 13.56 31.53
N GLY A 14 2.37 13.55 32.47
CA GLY A 14 0.95 13.90 32.26
C GLY A 14 0.71 15.35 31.79
N LEU A 15 1.79 16.14 31.65
CA LEU A 15 1.75 17.52 31.12
C LEU A 15 2.21 17.65 29.66
N LEU A 16 2.55 16.53 29.01
CA LEU A 16 2.68 16.47 27.56
C LEU A 16 1.43 15.79 26.96
N LEU A 17 0.28 16.41 27.20
CA LEU A 17 -0.66 16.63 26.13
C LEU A 17 0.13 17.48 25.12
N VAL A 18 0.91 16.83 24.28
CA VAL A 18 1.21 17.41 22.99
C VAL A 18 -0.14 17.41 22.29
N PRO A 19 -0.85 18.58 22.27
CA PRO A 19 -1.61 18.81 21.11
C PRO A 19 -0.51 18.70 20.03
N VAL A 20 -0.61 17.83 19.08
CA VAL A 20 -0.25 18.20 17.73
C VAL A 20 -1.21 19.36 17.42
N VAL A 21 -0.96 20.47 18.11
CA VAL A 21 -1.31 21.76 17.61
C VAL A 21 -0.39 21.87 16.42
N LEU A 22 -0.89 21.47 15.29
CA LEU A 22 -0.68 22.20 14.07
C LEU A 22 -0.85 23.66 14.43
N THR A 23 0.27 24.25 14.99
CA THR A 23 0.36 25.67 15.25
C THR A 23 0.20 26.32 13.90
N GLY A 24 -1.01 26.77 13.65
CA GLY A 24 -1.36 27.93 12.87
C GLY A 24 -0.48 28.30 11.67
N CYS A 25 -0.18 27.39 10.78
CA CYS A 25 -0.23 27.62 9.36
C CYS A 25 -1.40 26.79 8.85
N ARG A 26 -2.50 27.47 8.55
CA ARG A 26 -3.54 26.95 7.70
C ARG A 26 -2.98 26.84 6.29
N ILE A 27 -2.11 25.89 6.07
CA ILE A 27 -2.00 25.22 4.80
C ILE A 27 -2.85 23.98 5.03
N ARG A 28 -4.04 23.95 4.48
CA ARG A 28 -4.73 22.73 4.15
C ARG A 28 -3.92 22.11 3.01
N THR A 29 -2.83 21.48 3.32
CA THR A 29 -2.28 20.42 2.49
C THR A 29 -3.06 19.18 2.88
N THR A 30 -4.18 18.96 2.22
CA THR A 30 -4.67 17.59 2.01
C THR A 30 -3.54 16.84 1.29
N PRO A 31 -3.44 15.50 1.41
CA PRO A 31 -2.51 14.70 0.61
C PRO A 31 -2.47 15.12 -0.87
N MET A 32 -3.59 15.58 -1.40
CA MET A 32 -3.78 16.05 -2.77
C MET A 32 -3.30 17.47 -3.06
N GLY A 33 -3.02 18.29 -2.07
CA GLY A 33 -2.35 19.57 -2.32
C GLY A 33 -0.92 19.38 -2.81
N VAL A 34 -0.33 18.24 -2.50
CA VAL A 34 0.98 17.80 -2.95
C VAL A 34 0.89 17.17 -4.35
N PHE A 35 -0.14 16.36 -4.57
CA PHE A 35 -0.43 15.77 -5.87
C PHE A 35 -0.69 16.86 -6.94
N ALA A 36 -1.48 17.90 -6.62
CA ALA A 36 -1.66 19.05 -7.49
C ALA A 36 -0.33 19.80 -7.74
N GLN A 37 0.61 19.79 -6.81
CA GLN A 37 1.94 20.38 -7.00
C GLN A 37 2.84 19.51 -7.87
N ILE A 38 2.76 18.17 -7.76
CA ILE A 38 3.48 17.26 -8.67
C ILE A 38 2.95 17.39 -10.09
N LEU A 39 1.63 17.38 -10.29
CA LEU A 39 1.01 17.61 -11.61
C LEU A 39 1.30 19.02 -12.15
N GLU A 40 1.33 20.04 -11.29
CA GLU A 40 1.68 21.41 -11.67
C GLU A 40 3.17 21.53 -12.04
N TYR A 41 4.05 20.74 -11.40
CA TYR A 41 5.48 20.70 -11.67
C TYR A 41 5.78 19.89 -12.96
N ALA A 42 5.17 18.75 -13.14
CA ALA A 42 5.22 17.96 -14.37
C ALA A 42 4.63 18.76 -15.56
N GLY A 43 3.48 19.41 -15.37
CA GLY A 43 2.87 20.27 -16.37
C GLY A 43 3.69 21.55 -16.70
N GLN A 44 4.52 22.05 -15.78
CA GLN A 44 5.41 23.18 -16.03
C GLN A 44 6.67 22.81 -16.80
N ASN A 45 7.19 21.60 -16.60
CA ASN A 45 8.33 21.09 -17.37
C ASN A 45 7.90 20.78 -18.83
N ASN A 46 6.75 20.19 -19.05
CA ASN A 46 6.18 19.97 -20.36
C ASN A 46 5.88 21.27 -21.13
N SER A 47 5.56 22.38 -20.44
CA SER A 47 5.32 23.68 -21.11
C SER A 47 6.60 24.36 -21.60
N GLN A 48 7.78 23.94 -21.18
CA GLN A 48 9.07 24.41 -21.71
C GLN A 48 9.61 23.55 -22.86
N ALA A 49 9.21 22.28 -22.96
CA ALA A 49 9.66 21.36 -24.00
C ALA A 49 8.95 21.53 -25.36
N SER A 50 7.83 22.27 -25.43
CA SER A 50 7.02 22.37 -26.65
C SER A 50 7.52 23.35 -27.73
N SER A 51 8.79 23.71 -27.78
CA SER A 51 9.31 24.60 -28.84
C SER A 51 10.71 24.26 -29.38
N SER A 52 11.03 22.99 -29.62
CA SER A 52 12.09 22.67 -30.59
C SER A 52 12.02 21.21 -31.04
N HIS A 53 11.34 20.94 -32.12
CA HIS A 53 11.63 19.76 -32.94
C HIS A 53 13.01 19.96 -33.57
N GLY A 54 14.03 19.56 -32.88
CA GLY A 54 15.38 19.42 -33.40
C GLY A 54 15.80 17.98 -33.16
N HIS A 55 16.13 17.27 -34.24
CA HIS A 55 16.83 15.98 -34.13
C HIS A 55 17.94 16.11 -33.08
N GLY A 56 17.81 15.39 -31.97
CA GLY A 56 18.82 15.31 -30.93
C GLY A 56 20.09 14.75 -31.55
N THR A 57 21.05 15.61 -31.73
CA THR A 57 22.43 15.17 -31.88
C THR A 57 22.88 14.70 -30.50
N TYR A 58 23.21 13.41 -30.39
CA TYR A 58 23.92 12.85 -29.25
C TYR A 58 24.92 13.84 -28.69
N HIS A 59 24.79 14.20 -27.42
CA HIS A 59 25.82 14.95 -26.72
C HIS A 59 27.07 14.07 -26.53
N THR A 60 27.89 13.99 -27.56
CA THR A 60 29.25 13.48 -27.49
C THR A 60 30.20 14.59 -27.00
N GLU A 61 30.20 14.89 -25.73
CA GLU A 61 31.30 15.63 -25.07
C GLU A 61 31.31 15.41 -23.55
N SER A 62 31.35 14.16 -23.10
CA SER A 62 32.10 13.78 -21.87
C SER A 62 33.11 12.73 -22.29
N GLN A 63 34.37 12.94 -21.97
CA GLN A 63 35.35 11.90 -22.23
C GLN A 63 35.05 10.74 -21.29
N PRO A 64 34.81 9.52 -21.80
CA PRO A 64 34.55 8.38 -20.93
C PRO A 64 35.77 8.15 -20.04
N SER A 65 35.50 7.81 -18.77
CA SER A 65 36.47 7.20 -17.89
C SER A 65 37.14 6.06 -18.65
N SER A 66 38.46 6.03 -18.73
CA SER A 66 39.23 5.17 -19.64
C SER A 66 39.37 3.72 -19.15
N THR A 67 38.37 3.17 -18.53
CA THR A 67 38.27 1.73 -18.31
C THR A 67 37.61 1.15 -19.57
N PRO A 68 38.34 0.32 -20.37
CA PRO A 68 37.72 -0.29 -21.54
C PRO A 68 36.55 -1.13 -21.08
N ILE A 69 35.35 -0.86 -21.58
CA ILE A 69 34.21 -1.79 -21.50
C ILE A 69 34.78 -3.15 -21.93
N PRO A 70 34.58 -4.22 -21.12
CA PRO A 70 34.93 -5.55 -21.56
C PRO A 70 34.13 -5.81 -22.83
N GLN A 71 34.71 -5.63 -24.01
CA GLN A 71 34.10 -6.02 -25.25
C GLN A 71 34.01 -7.55 -25.24
N MET A 72 32.84 -8.08 -24.98
CA MET A 72 32.56 -9.47 -25.34
C MET A 72 32.81 -9.62 -26.84
N ASP A 73 33.55 -10.64 -27.24
CA ASP A 73 33.79 -10.97 -28.64
C ASP A 73 32.54 -11.70 -29.18
N TYR A 74 31.49 -10.93 -29.46
CA TYR A 74 30.22 -11.42 -29.98
C TYR A 74 30.37 -12.24 -31.27
N ASP A 75 31.37 -11.98 -32.09
CA ASP A 75 31.69 -12.80 -33.27
C ASP A 75 32.06 -14.26 -32.93
N SER A 76 32.36 -14.54 -31.66
CA SER A 76 32.68 -15.88 -31.16
C SER A 76 31.46 -16.57 -30.51
N LEU A 77 30.41 -15.84 -30.11
CA LEU A 77 29.24 -16.36 -29.39
C LEU A 77 28.24 -17.09 -30.30
N ASP A 78 28.14 -16.72 -31.58
CA ASP A 78 27.33 -17.43 -32.59
C ASP A 78 27.54 -18.95 -32.70
N ALA A 79 28.56 -19.47 -32.02
CA ALA A 79 28.92 -20.90 -32.00
C ALA A 79 28.73 -21.56 -30.62
N ILE A 80 28.29 -20.84 -29.56
CA ILE A 80 28.40 -21.29 -28.16
C ILE A 80 27.06 -21.34 -27.44
N GLY A 81 26.03 -20.55 -27.83
CA GLY A 81 24.73 -20.46 -27.18
C GLY A 81 24.04 -19.14 -27.48
N GLU A 82 22.86 -18.95 -26.91
CA GLU A 82 22.11 -17.71 -27.00
C GLU A 82 22.57 -16.73 -25.91
N VAL A 83 22.37 -15.43 -26.12
CA VAL A 83 22.74 -14.36 -25.17
C VAL A 83 21.50 -13.65 -24.70
N GLN A 84 21.40 -13.39 -23.40
CA GLN A 84 20.35 -12.57 -22.80
C GLN A 84 20.96 -11.32 -22.16
N THR A 85 20.24 -10.20 -22.26
CA THR A 85 20.58 -8.96 -21.55
C THR A 85 19.41 -8.55 -20.68
N ILE A 86 19.62 -8.54 -19.37
CA ILE A 86 18.68 -8.04 -18.37
C ILE A 86 19.17 -6.66 -17.91
N MET A 87 18.36 -5.66 -18.12
CA MET A 87 18.60 -4.28 -17.72
C MET A 87 17.85 -3.98 -16.43
N VAL A 88 18.52 -3.47 -15.42
CA VAL A 88 17.92 -3.08 -14.14
C VAL A 88 18.02 -1.56 -14.01
N TYR A 89 16.90 -0.88 -14.04
CA TYR A 89 16.80 0.56 -13.76
C TYR A 89 16.54 0.75 -12.27
N LEU A 90 17.60 1.03 -11.53
CA LEU A 90 17.62 1.03 -10.07
C LEU A 90 17.60 2.47 -9.57
N VAL A 91 16.42 2.92 -9.13
CA VAL A 91 16.23 4.21 -8.47
C VAL A 91 16.37 3.99 -6.97
N GLY A 92 17.49 4.42 -6.37
CA GLY A 92 17.80 4.05 -4.99
C GLY A 92 16.82 4.58 -3.96
N SER A 93 16.35 5.82 -4.12
CA SER A 93 15.41 6.50 -3.21
C SER A 93 15.81 6.42 -1.73
N ASP A 94 14.86 6.60 -0.82
CA ASP A 94 15.00 6.36 0.63
C ASP A 94 15.20 4.86 0.94
N LEU A 95 14.80 3.97 0.04
CA LEU A 95 15.06 2.54 0.18
C LEU A 95 16.57 2.23 0.22
N GLU A 96 17.38 3.00 -0.48
CA GLU A 96 18.83 2.90 -0.36
C GLU A 96 19.38 3.84 0.71
N SER A 97 18.98 5.12 0.71
CA SER A 97 19.62 6.11 1.58
C SER A 97 19.37 5.87 3.05
N ASP A 98 18.18 5.38 3.43
CA ASP A 98 17.84 5.10 4.82
C ASP A 98 18.05 3.62 5.20
N TYR A 99 17.86 2.67 4.26
CA TYR A 99 17.78 1.25 4.59
C TYR A 99 18.86 0.38 3.88
N GLY A 100 19.47 0.86 2.80
CA GLY A 100 20.49 0.11 2.06
C GLY A 100 19.94 -1.05 1.23
N ASN A 101 18.65 -1.05 0.91
CA ASN A 101 17.98 -2.16 0.23
C ASN A 101 18.52 -2.40 -1.18
N ALA A 102 18.80 -1.33 -1.94
CA ALA A 102 19.42 -1.47 -3.26
C ALA A 102 20.82 -2.11 -3.20
N SER A 103 21.61 -1.75 -2.18
CA SER A 103 22.92 -2.38 -1.94
C SER A 103 22.78 -3.86 -1.60
N LEU A 104 21.75 -4.26 -0.84
CA LEU A 104 21.48 -5.67 -0.51
C LEU A 104 21.09 -6.47 -1.77
N ASP A 105 20.23 -5.94 -2.62
CA ASP A 105 19.80 -6.64 -3.84
C ASP A 105 20.93 -6.76 -4.86
N LEU A 106 21.82 -5.75 -4.93
CA LEU A 106 23.06 -5.88 -5.70
C LEU A 106 23.98 -6.99 -5.15
N ASP A 107 24.02 -7.22 -3.82
CA ASP A 107 24.75 -8.34 -3.21
C ASP A 107 24.10 -9.70 -3.56
N GLU A 108 22.76 -9.77 -3.59
CA GLU A 108 22.04 -10.96 -4.03
C GLU A 108 22.34 -11.30 -5.50
N MET A 109 22.25 -10.32 -6.40
CA MET A 109 22.60 -10.50 -7.81
C MET A 109 24.03 -11.01 -7.99
N GLU A 110 25.01 -10.49 -7.22
CA GLU A 110 26.41 -10.95 -7.27
C GLU A 110 26.57 -12.39 -6.78
N THR A 111 25.78 -12.80 -5.81
CA THR A 111 25.90 -14.14 -5.19
C THR A 111 25.01 -15.19 -5.83
N ALA A 112 24.07 -14.80 -6.69
CA ALA A 112 23.16 -15.71 -7.40
C ALA A 112 23.88 -16.75 -8.27
N GLY A 113 25.09 -16.48 -8.74
CA GLY A 113 25.88 -17.46 -9.52
C GLY A 113 25.54 -17.46 -11.01
N VAL A 114 25.25 -16.30 -11.56
CA VAL A 114 24.91 -16.08 -12.98
C VAL A 114 25.98 -16.57 -13.92
N ASP A 115 25.61 -17.26 -15.00
CA ASP A 115 26.49 -17.54 -16.14
C ASP A 115 26.74 -16.25 -16.95
N THR A 116 27.74 -15.48 -16.53
CA THR A 116 28.08 -14.17 -17.15
C THR A 116 28.68 -14.31 -18.55
N ALA A 117 28.94 -15.52 -19.04
CA ALA A 117 29.38 -15.73 -20.42
C ALA A 117 28.24 -15.60 -21.45
N HIS A 118 27.00 -15.83 -21.03
CA HIS A 118 25.82 -15.79 -21.88
C HIS A 118 24.78 -14.78 -21.42
N ASN A 119 24.95 -14.21 -20.21
CA ASN A 119 23.94 -13.34 -19.61
C ASN A 119 24.58 -12.03 -19.14
N ASN A 120 24.16 -10.93 -19.73
CA ASN A 120 24.53 -9.59 -19.31
C ASN A 120 23.51 -9.08 -18.29
N ILE A 121 23.94 -8.79 -17.07
CA ILE A 121 23.14 -8.07 -16.08
C ILE A 121 23.72 -6.66 -15.99
N LEU A 122 22.95 -5.68 -16.48
CA LEU A 122 23.29 -4.27 -16.48
C LEU A 122 22.43 -3.54 -15.47
N VAL A 123 23.03 -2.79 -14.56
CA VAL A 123 22.29 -1.96 -13.60
C VAL A 123 22.62 -0.50 -13.85
N TYR A 124 21.61 0.35 -13.99
CA TYR A 124 21.77 1.80 -13.95
C TYR A 124 21.31 2.31 -12.61
N ALA A 125 22.27 2.66 -11.76
CA ALA A 125 22.06 3.05 -10.39
C ALA A 125 22.14 4.57 -10.21
N GLY A 126 21.08 5.17 -9.64
CA GLY A 126 20.98 6.60 -9.34
C GLY A 126 19.84 6.90 -8.38
N GLY A 127 19.50 8.15 -8.15
CA GLY A 127 18.29 8.60 -7.44
C GLY A 127 18.36 8.66 -5.91
N ALA A 128 19.28 7.93 -5.25
CA ALA A 128 19.47 7.98 -3.80
C ALA A 128 20.22 9.23 -3.34
N SER A 129 19.81 9.83 -2.22
CA SER A 129 20.52 10.96 -1.61
C SER A 129 21.82 10.54 -0.90
N GLU A 130 21.92 9.29 -0.46
CA GLU A 130 23.10 8.65 0.11
C GLU A 130 23.13 7.17 -0.29
N TRP A 131 24.32 6.63 -0.62
CA TRP A 131 24.52 5.20 -0.88
C TRP A 131 25.22 4.56 0.31
N GLN A 132 24.66 3.47 0.82
CA GLN A 132 25.14 2.83 2.05
C GLN A 132 26.42 2.02 1.82
N ASP A 133 26.61 1.46 0.63
CA ASP A 133 27.77 0.64 0.29
C ASP A 133 28.20 0.83 -1.18
N ARG A 134 29.18 0.02 -1.65
CA ARG A 134 29.68 -0.12 -3.03
C ARG A 134 30.42 1.06 -3.60
N GLY A 135 30.54 2.18 -2.86
CA GLY A 135 31.25 3.37 -3.30
C GLY A 135 30.56 4.11 -4.45
N LEU A 136 29.25 3.91 -4.61
CA LEU A 136 28.40 4.73 -5.45
C LEU A 136 28.23 6.13 -4.83
N SER A 137 27.85 7.11 -5.64
CA SER A 137 27.76 8.51 -5.22
C SER A 137 26.40 9.09 -5.59
N SER A 138 25.80 9.87 -4.70
CA SER A 138 24.57 10.62 -5.00
C SER A 138 24.77 11.74 -6.04
N ASP A 139 26.01 12.13 -6.32
CA ASP A 139 26.33 13.13 -7.36
C ASP A 139 26.48 12.51 -8.76
N GLU A 140 26.32 11.19 -8.91
CA GLU A 140 26.58 10.43 -10.12
C GLU A 140 25.53 9.35 -10.34
N CYS A 141 25.20 9.07 -11.61
CA CYS A 141 24.50 7.84 -12.03
C CYS A 141 25.53 6.90 -12.68
N THR A 142 25.48 5.62 -12.32
CA THR A 142 26.52 4.65 -12.73
C THR A 142 25.91 3.43 -13.41
N VAL A 143 26.43 3.08 -14.60
CA VAL A 143 26.15 1.80 -15.24
C VAL A 143 27.08 0.75 -14.67
N LEU A 144 26.52 -0.28 -14.06
CA LEU A 144 27.23 -1.44 -13.53
C LEU A 144 27.02 -2.66 -14.43
N LEU A 145 28.04 -3.49 -14.60
CA LEU A 145 27.96 -4.78 -15.28
C LEU A 145 28.35 -5.88 -14.30
N LEU A 146 27.50 -6.91 -14.18
CA LEU A 146 27.85 -8.11 -13.42
C LEU A 146 28.89 -8.93 -14.16
N THR A 147 29.96 -9.30 -13.45
CA THR A 147 31.06 -10.14 -13.92
C THR A 147 31.27 -11.31 -12.96
N ASP A 148 32.12 -12.28 -13.32
CA ASP A 148 32.49 -13.40 -12.45
C ASP A 148 33.09 -12.96 -11.09
N THR A 149 33.41 -11.69 -10.92
CA THR A 149 34.01 -11.14 -9.70
C THR A 149 33.16 -10.11 -9.00
N GLY A 150 31.88 -9.98 -9.41
CA GLY A 150 30.92 -9.02 -8.94
C GLY A 150 30.71 -7.86 -9.91
N PHE A 151 29.92 -6.86 -9.51
CA PHE A 151 29.65 -5.69 -10.32
C PHE A 151 30.89 -4.81 -10.53
N VAL A 152 31.05 -4.33 -11.75
CA VAL A 152 32.08 -3.36 -12.12
C VAL A 152 31.44 -2.16 -12.80
N PRO A 153 31.82 -0.92 -12.46
CA PRO A 153 31.33 0.25 -13.17
C PRO A 153 31.92 0.26 -14.60
N VAL A 154 31.04 0.35 -15.60
CA VAL A 154 31.41 0.41 -17.00
C VAL A 154 31.24 1.81 -17.59
N ASP A 155 30.33 2.60 -17.04
CA ASP A 155 30.18 4.02 -17.36
C ASP A 155 29.65 4.80 -16.16
N THR A 156 29.88 6.13 -16.13
CA THR A 156 29.43 7.01 -15.04
C THR A 156 29.08 8.37 -15.60
N TYR A 157 27.94 8.89 -15.21
CA TYR A 157 27.39 10.19 -15.62
C TYR A 157 27.23 11.08 -14.39
N PRO A 158 27.23 12.42 -14.52
CA PRO A 158 26.74 13.29 -13.44
C PRO A 158 25.31 12.86 -13.05
N ALA A 159 24.88 13.13 -11.83
CA ALA A 159 23.53 12.82 -11.39
C ALA A 159 22.49 13.28 -12.42
N GLU A 160 21.69 12.35 -12.91
CA GLU A 160 20.56 12.56 -13.83
C GLU A 160 19.27 12.30 -13.09
N ASN A 161 18.20 12.96 -13.50
CA ASN A 161 16.89 12.75 -12.95
C ASN A 161 16.37 11.34 -13.34
N MET A 162 16.27 10.43 -12.40
CA MET A 162 15.79 9.07 -12.65
C MET A 162 14.27 9.03 -12.91
N GLY A 163 13.52 10.11 -12.61
CA GLY A 163 12.13 10.31 -13.01
C GLY A 163 11.96 10.90 -14.42
N ASP A 164 13.04 11.17 -15.17
CA ASP A 164 12.94 11.73 -16.53
C ASP A 164 12.90 10.59 -17.58
N PRO A 165 11.90 10.53 -18.46
CA PRO A 165 11.78 9.51 -19.51
C PRO A 165 13.02 9.42 -20.42
N LEU A 166 13.74 10.53 -20.61
CA LEU A 166 14.97 10.55 -21.39
C LEU A 166 16.09 9.77 -20.68
N THR A 167 16.15 9.78 -19.35
CA THR A 167 17.15 9.02 -18.59
C THR A 167 16.92 7.52 -18.77
N LEU A 168 15.69 7.04 -18.61
CA LEU A 168 15.34 5.63 -18.83
C LEU A 168 15.59 5.23 -20.28
N SER A 169 15.11 6.00 -21.26
CA SER A 169 15.30 5.67 -22.68
C SER A 169 16.79 5.65 -23.08
N SER A 170 17.61 6.54 -22.50
CA SER A 170 19.06 6.57 -22.72
C SER A 170 19.73 5.29 -22.20
N PHE A 171 19.34 4.82 -21.01
CA PHE A 171 19.86 3.56 -20.47
C PHE A 171 19.44 2.35 -21.31
N LEU A 172 18.18 2.27 -21.73
CA LEU A 172 17.71 1.18 -22.60
C LEU A 172 18.47 1.17 -23.94
N ASN A 173 18.63 2.34 -24.58
CA ASN A 173 19.43 2.47 -25.81
C ASN A 173 20.90 2.07 -25.57
N TYR A 174 21.48 2.38 -24.40
CA TYR A 174 22.82 1.94 -24.04
C TYR A 174 22.90 0.40 -24.00
N GLY A 175 21.90 -0.27 -23.39
CA GLY A 175 21.83 -1.73 -23.38
C GLY A 175 21.77 -2.33 -24.79
N PHE A 176 20.88 -1.82 -25.65
CA PHE A 176 20.75 -2.29 -27.04
C PHE A 176 22.02 -2.05 -27.88
N ASP A 177 22.65 -0.90 -27.72
CA ASP A 177 23.79 -0.51 -28.56
C ASP A 177 25.11 -1.21 -28.18
N PHE A 178 25.32 -1.44 -26.85
CA PHE A 178 26.59 -1.94 -26.36
C PHE A 178 26.56 -3.39 -25.88
N PHE A 179 25.37 -3.96 -25.64
CA PHE A 179 25.18 -5.33 -25.16
C PHE A 179 24.16 -6.08 -26.03
N PRO A 180 24.46 -6.28 -27.33
CA PRO A 180 23.56 -6.97 -28.23
C PRO A 180 23.31 -8.41 -27.75
N ALA A 181 22.04 -8.84 -27.81
CA ALA A 181 21.58 -10.12 -27.29
C ALA A 181 20.45 -10.70 -28.16
N ASP A 182 20.14 -11.99 -27.99
CA ASP A 182 19.01 -12.67 -28.61
C ASP A 182 17.70 -12.32 -27.87
N SER A 183 17.77 -11.98 -26.58
CA SER A 183 16.65 -11.57 -25.74
C SER A 183 17.04 -10.42 -24.82
N TYR A 184 16.08 -9.51 -24.60
CA TYR A 184 16.24 -8.39 -23.68
C TYR A 184 15.08 -8.35 -22.70
N SER A 185 15.38 -7.99 -21.44
CA SER A 185 14.40 -7.80 -20.40
C SER A 185 14.75 -6.59 -19.52
N LEU A 186 13.75 -6.05 -18.81
CA LEU A 186 13.89 -4.87 -17.97
C LEU A 186 13.33 -5.15 -16.57
N ILE A 187 14.05 -4.76 -15.54
CA ILE A 187 13.56 -4.64 -14.16
C ILE A 187 13.54 -3.17 -13.78
N LEU A 188 12.41 -2.71 -13.26
CA LEU A 188 12.19 -1.40 -12.70
C LEU A 188 12.14 -1.55 -11.18
N TRP A 189 13.19 -1.07 -10.48
CA TRP A 189 13.41 -1.27 -9.06
C TRP A 189 13.26 0.02 -8.27
N ASP A 190 12.25 0.16 -7.45
CA ASP A 190 12.02 1.22 -6.44
C ASP A 190 10.60 1.13 -5.83
N HIS A 191 10.10 2.24 -5.35
CA HIS A 191 8.70 2.45 -4.99
C HIS A 191 7.78 2.41 -6.21
N GLY A 192 6.53 1.96 -5.97
CA GLY A 192 5.45 2.02 -6.94
C GLY A 192 4.19 2.64 -6.32
N GLY A 193 3.50 3.46 -7.10
CA GLY A 193 2.26 4.13 -6.71
C GLY A 193 1.05 3.72 -7.56
N GLY A 194 1.14 2.60 -8.26
CA GLY A 194 0.12 2.18 -9.22
C GLY A 194 0.02 3.11 -10.43
N PRO A 195 -1.04 2.98 -11.25
CA PRO A 195 -1.11 3.68 -12.53
C PRO A 195 -1.28 5.20 -12.41
N VAL A 196 -1.79 5.71 -11.29
CA VAL A 196 -2.06 7.14 -11.12
C VAL A 196 -0.82 7.90 -10.68
N LEU A 197 -0.02 7.32 -9.78
CA LEU A 197 1.19 7.96 -9.27
C LEU A 197 2.44 7.56 -10.07
N GLY A 198 2.47 6.34 -10.63
CA GLY A 198 3.59 5.89 -11.43
C GLY A 198 4.65 5.14 -10.64
N TYR A 199 5.91 5.23 -11.05
CA TYR A 199 7.04 4.44 -10.59
C TYR A 199 8.26 5.31 -10.32
N GLY A 200 9.05 4.92 -9.34
CA GLY A 200 10.39 5.43 -9.05
C GLY A 200 10.38 6.81 -8.39
N VAL A 201 11.09 6.95 -7.28
CA VAL A 201 11.20 8.22 -6.56
C VAL A 201 12.66 8.65 -6.51
N ASP A 202 13.03 9.64 -7.31
CA ASP A 202 14.35 10.25 -7.23
C ASP A 202 14.39 11.30 -6.10
N GLU A 203 15.09 11.01 -5.02
CA GLU A 203 15.22 11.93 -3.88
C GLU A 203 15.92 13.23 -4.23
N ASN A 204 16.90 13.20 -5.16
CA ASN A 204 17.72 14.35 -5.51
C ASN A 204 16.94 15.37 -6.34
N PHE A 205 16.08 14.87 -7.26
CA PHE A 205 15.27 15.70 -8.17
C PHE A 205 13.84 15.83 -7.71
N ARG A 206 13.38 14.97 -6.77
CA ARG A 206 11.99 14.90 -6.28
C ARG A 206 11.02 14.67 -7.42
N ASP A 207 11.29 13.66 -8.20
CA ASP A 207 10.57 13.32 -9.41
C ASP A 207 10.34 11.82 -9.50
N LEU A 208 9.39 11.40 -10.33
CA LEU A 208 9.04 10.00 -10.58
C LEU A 208 8.55 9.85 -12.03
N LEU A 209 8.58 8.63 -12.57
CA LEU A 209 8.05 8.31 -13.89
C LEU A 209 6.56 8.04 -13.83
N THR A 210 5.77 8.92 -14.41
CA THR A 210 4.35 8.68 -14.68
C THR A 210 4.16 7.66 -15.81
N LEU A 211 2.95 7.09 -15.98
CA LEU A 211 2.72 6.10 -17.04
C LEU A 211 2.90 6.65 -18.46
N ASP A 212 2.60 7.92 -18.67
CA ASP A 212 2.84 8.58 -19.96
C ASP A 212 4.34 8.77 -20.23
N GLU A 213 5.13 9.13 -19.22
CA GLU A 213 6.58 9.23 -19.34
C GLU A 213 7.25 7.85 -19.51
N LEU A 214 6.74 6.82 -18.82
CA LEU A 214 7.18 5.44 -19.06
C LEU A 214 6.89 5.01 -20.51
N SER A 215 5.71 5.34 -21.03
CA SER A 215 5.35 5.09 -22.42
C SER A 215 6.29 5.81 -23.40
N GLU A 216 6.61 7.09 -23.13
CA GLU A 216 7.55 7.88 -23.94
C GLU A 216 8.94 7.25 -23.94
N ALA A 217 9.45 6.85 -22.76
CA ALA A 217 10.75 6.21 -22.65
C ALA A 217 10.85 4.90 -23.44
N LEU A 218 9.79 4.08 -23.40
CA LEU A 218 9.72 2.82 -24.14
C LEU A 218 9.58 3.03 -25.64
N GLU A 219 8.81 4.03 -26.10
CA GLU A 219 8.70 4.38 -27.53
C GLU A 219 10.04 4.84 -28.10
N ASP A 220 10.76 5.72 -27.36
CA ASP A 220 12.04 6.31 -27.80
C ASP A 220 13.22 5.32 -27.70
N SER A 221 13.01 4.15 -27.10
CA SER A 221 14.02 3.10 -26.98
C SER A 221 13.57 1.79 -27.64
N VAL A 222 12.75 1.01 -27.00
CA VAL A 222 12.26 -0.30 -27.47
C VAL A 222 11.53 -0.15 -28.81
N GLY A 223 10.66 0.85 -28.92
CA GLY A 223 9.94 1.19 -30.15
C GLY A 223 10.89 1.59 -31.28
N ALA A 224 11.89 2.42 -31.00
CA ALA A 224 12.88 2.86 -31.97
C ALA A 224 13.74 1.70 -32.50
N HIS A 225 14.12 0.74 -31.68
CA HIS A 225 14.85 -0.47 -32.06
C HIS A 225 13.98 -1.55 -32.70
N MET A 226 12.64 -1.41 -32.61
CA MET A 226 11.66 -2.41 -33.09
C MET A 226 11.90 -3.82 -32.53
N THR A 227 12.39 -3.89 -31.30
CA THR A 227 12.72 -5.14 -30.60
C THR A 227 11.90 -5.18 -29.32
N LYS A 228 10.91 -6.07 -29.24
CA LYS A 228 10.17 -6.25 -27.99
C LYS A 228 11.08 -6.85 -26.91
N LEU A 229 10.90 -6.36 -25.69
CA LEU A 229 11.44 -7.02 -24.52
C LEU A 229 10.72 -8.34 -24.28
N GLU A 230 11.43 -9.33 -23.78
CA GLU A 230 10.82 -10.61 -23.43
C GLU A 230 9.90 -10.42 -22.21
N TRP A 231 10.37 -9.68 -21.21
CA TRP A 231 9.53 -9.27 -20.08
C TRP A 231 9.98 -7.93 -19.50
N ILE A 232 9.03 -7.25 -18.85
CA ILE A 232 9.27 -6.09 -18.00
C ILE A 232 8.77 -6.47 -16.61
N GLY A 233 9.64 -6.35 -15.60
CA GLY A 233 9.34 -6.60 -14.21
C GLY A 233 9.36 -5.32 -13.39
N PHE A 234 8.47 -5.23 -12.41
CA PHE A 234 8.46 -4.17 -11.40
C PHE A 234 8.74 -4.79 -10.04
N ASP A 235 9.95 -4.63 -9.55
CA ASP A 235 10.26 -4.79 -8.14
C ASP A 235 9.81 -3.53 -7.42
N ALA A 236 8.50 -3.37 -7.33
CA ALA A 236 7.82 -2.15 -6.92
C ALA A 236 6.34 -2.40 -6.58
N CYS A 237 5.82 -1.63 -5.62
CA CYS A 237 4.45 -1.73 -5.12
C CYS A 237 3.39 -1.44 -6.20
N LEU A 238 2.25 -2.16 -6.18
CA LEU A 238 1.00 -1.79 -6.86
C LEU A 238 1.03 -1.73 -8.40
N MET A 239 2.07 -2.25 -9.06
CA MET A 239 2.24 -2.08 -10.51
C MET A 239 1.52 -3.15 -11.35
N SER A 240 1.00 -4.26 -10.74
CA SER A 240 0.20 -5.23 -11.49
C SER A 240 -1.21 -4.69 -11.72
N SER A 241 -1.36 -3.88 -12.79
CA SER A 241 -2.65 -3.35 -13.20
C SER A 241 -2.86 -3.40 -14.71
N LEU A 242 -4.12 -3.36 -15.14
CA LEU A 242 -4.48 -3.33 -16.56
C LEU A 242 -4.01 -2.04 -17.24
N GLU A 243 -3.98 -0.92 -16.53
CA GLU A 243 -3.49 0.35 -17.05
C GLU A 243 -1.98 0.29 -17.30
N VAL A 244 -1.20 -0.30 -16.39
CA VAL A 244 0.23 -0.54 -16.60
C VAL A 244 0.43 -1.51 -17.76
N ALA A 245 -0.33 -2.61 -17.80
CA ALA A 245 -0.28 -3.57 -18.92
C ALA A 245 -0.57 -2.91 -20.28
N SER A 246 -1.48 -1.91 -20.31
CA SER A 246 -1.78 -1.17 -21.56
C SER A 246 -0.57 -0.43 -22.11
N VAL A 247 0.23 0.17 -21.25
CA VAL A 247 1.47 0.87 -21.60
C VAL A 247 2.53 -0.10 -22.11
N LEU A 248 2.65 -1.28 -21.47
CA LEU A 248 3.70 -2.24 -21.76
C LEU A 248 3.43 -3.16 -22.95
N ALA A 249 2.16 -3.44 -23.27
CA ALA A 249 1.76 -4.40 -24.29
C ALA A 249 2.37 -4.16 -25.69
N PRO A 250 2.63 -2.92 -26.15
CA PRO A 250 3.35 -2.69 -27.40
C PRO A 250 4.83 -3.10 -27.34
N TYR A 251 5.46 -3.09 -26.15
CA TYR A 251 6.91 -3.11 -25.97
C TYR A 251 7.45 -4.39 -25.32
N ALA A 252 6.62 -5.18 -24.64
CA ALA A 252 7.03 -6.42 -24.01
C ALA A 252 6.08 -7.57 -24.28
N ASN A 253 6.56 -8.82 -24.09
CA ASN A 253 5.73 -10.02 -24.20
C ASN A 253 5.03 -10.33 -22.87
N TYR A 254 5.73 -10.11 -21.75
CA TYR A 254 5.21 -10.38 -20.41
C TYR A 254 5.45 -9.20 -19.47
N MET A 255 4.55 -9.06 -18.48
CA MET A 255 4.70 -8.18 -17.32
C MET A 255 4.78 -9.03 -16.05
N ILE A 256 5.71 -8.70 -15.14
CA ILE A 256 5.83 -9.34 -13.83
C ILE A 256 5.72 -8.23 -12.78
N ALA A 257 4.67 -8.28 -11.94
CA ALA A 257 4.41 -7.20 -10.99
C ALA A 257 3.49 -7.63 -9.85
N SER A 258 3.47 -6.84 -8.78
CA SER A 258 2.62 -7.03 -7.61
C SER A 258 1.35 -6.20 -7.65
N GLN A 259 0.23 -6.78 -7.18
CA GLN A 259 -1.02 -6.04 -6.94
C GLN A 259 -0.99 -5.26 -5.61
N GLU A 260 -0.33 -5.82 -4.58
CA GLU A 260 -0.19 -5.23 -3.25
C GLU A 260 1.14 -4.49 -3.13
N THR A 261 1.35 -3.82 -2.01
CA THR A 261 2.66 -3.27 -1.67
C THR A 261 3.64 -4.41 -1.41
N GLU A 262 4.84 -4.27 -1.93
CA GLU A 262 5.93 -5.20 -1.65
C GLU A 262 6.69 -4.79 -0.38
N PRO A 263 7.17 -5.74 0.43
CA PRO A 263 8.02 -5.44 1.57
C PRO A 263 9.40 -4.93 1.11
N GLY A 264 10.11 -4.22 2.00
CA GLY A 264 11.37 -3.54 1.68
C GLY A 264 12.49 -4.41 1.15
N TRP A 265 12.45 -5.72 1.42
CA TRP A 265 13.43 -6.66 0.82
C TRP A 265 13.18 -6.92 -0.68
N GLY A 266 12.04 -6.52 -1.26
CA GLY A 266 11.74 -6.66 -2.68
C GLY A 266 11.78 -8.10 -3.19
N TRP A 267 12.19 -8.28 -4.45
CA TRP A 267 12.38 -9.58 -5.06
C TRP A 267 13.66 -10.24 -4.51
N ASN A 268 13.66 -11.57 -4.44
CA ASN A 268 14.89 -12.31 -4.19
C ASN A 268 15.57 -12.65 -5.54
N TYR A 269 16.77 -12.14 -5.73
CA TYR A 269 17.49 -12.25 -7.00
C TYR A 269 18.17 -13.62 -7.23
N ASP A 270 17.93 -14.61 -6.37
CA ASP A 270 18.41 -15.99 -6.59
C ASP A 270 17.85 -16.62 -7.88
N PHE A 271 16.71 -16.13 -8.40
CA PHE A 271 16.16 -16.56 -9.70
C PHE A 271 17.15 -16.37 -10.85
N LEU A 272 18.11 -15.46 -10.75
CA LEU A 272 19.15 -15.25 -11.75
C LEU A 272 20.06 -16.48 -11.92
N SER A 273 20.08 -17.41 -10.95
CA SER A 273 20.82 -18.68 -11.05
C SER A 273 20.26 -19.63 -12.11
N GLU A 274 19.01 -19.43 -12.56
CA GLU A 274 18.36 -20.22 -13.59
C GLU A 274 18.83 -19.84 -15.01
N LEU A 275 19.46 -18.66 -15.15
CA LEU A 275 20.00 -18.18 -16.41
C LEU A 275 21.11 -19.09 -16.95
N SER A 276 21.07 -19.42 -18.23
CA SER A 276 21.94 -20.38 -18.88
C SER A 276 22.38 -19.91 -20.27
N ASP A 277 22.91 -20.83 -21.10
CA ASP A 277 23.28 -20.60 -22.49
C ASP A 277 22.09 -20.75 -23.48
N GLU A 278 20.87 -20.87 -22.98
CA GLU A 278 19.61 -20.85 -23.75
C GLU A 278 18.72 -19.72 -23.21
N VAL A 279 18.04 -18.98 -24.09
CA VAL A 279 17.07 -17.97 -23.71
C VAL A 279 15.90 -18.61 -22.95
N ILE A 280 15.61 -18.10 -21.77
CA ILE A 280 14.46 -18.54 -20.97
C ILE A 280 13.21 -17.76 -21.43
N PRO A 281 12.12 -18.46 -21.84
CA PRO A 281 10.86 -17.80 -22.16
C PRO A 281 10.31 -17.01 -20.96
N GLY A 282 9.66 -15.86 -21.26
CA GLY A 282 9.23 -14.93 -20.21
C GLY A 282 8.18 -15.51 -19.26
N ASP A 283 7.31 -16.42 -19.71
CA ASP A 283 6.37 -17.15 -18.84
C ASP A 283 7.09 -18.06 -17.84
N VAL A 284 8.17 -18.74 -18.27
CA VAL A 284 8.99 -19.57 -17.39
C VAL A 284 9.82 -18.73 -16.43
N MET A 285 10.40 -17.62 -16.90
CA MET A 285 11.11 -16.70 -16.02
C MET A 285 10.19 -16.07 -15.01
N GLY A 286 8.94 -15.73 -15.43
CA GLY A 286 7.93 -15.22 -14.51
C GLY A 286 7.59 -16.22 -13.39
N GLU A 287 7.47 -17.51 -13.69
CA GLU A 287 7.30 -18.56 -12.67
C GLU A 287 8.48 -18.57 -11.68
N TYR A 288 9.73 -18.52 -12.16
CA TYR A 288 10.91 -18.50 -11.29
C TYR A 288 10.96 -17.26 -10.38
N ILE A 289 10.63 -16.08 -10.91
CA ILE A 289 10.61 -14.84 -10.12
C ILE A 289 9.51 -14.90 -9.05
N VAL A 290 8.29 -15.31 -9.42
CA VAL A 290 7.18 -15.42 -8.49
C VAL A 290 7.48 -16.44 -7.38
N ASP A 291 7.96 -17.63 -7.74
CA ASP A 291 8.31 -18.67 -6.76
C ASP A 291 9.43 -18.20 -5.82
N SER A 292 10.49 -17.56 -6.37
CA SER A 292 11.61 -17.05 -5.58
C SER A 292 11.16 -15.99 -4.57
N TYR A 293 10.30 -15.07 -5.00
CA TYR A 293 9.73 -14.03 -4.13
C TYR A 293 8.87 -14.63 -3.00
N MET A 294 7.97 -15.56 -3.33
CA MET A 294 7.09 -16.18 -2.34
C MET A 294 7.84 -17.08 -1.36
N ASP A 295 8.79 -17.88 -1.85
CA ASP A 295 9.63 -18.74 -1.01
C ASP A 295 10.51 -17.92 -0.04
N TYR A 296 11.04 -16.78 -0.51
CA TYR A 296 11.82 -15.88 0.33
C TYR A 296 10.96 -15.21 1.38
N GLY A 297 9.75 -14.76 1.02
CA GLY A 297 8.79 -14.24 1.98
C GLY A 297 8.44 -15.25 3.06
N GLU A 298 8.16 -16.52 2.71
CA GLU A 298 7.92 -17.59 3.67
C GLU A 298 9.16 -17.81 4.58
N TYR A 299 10.36 -17.79 4.03
CA TYR A 299 11.60 -17.89 4.79
C TYR A 299 11.75 -16.75 5.79
N VAL A 300 11.53 -15.50 5.38
CA VAL A 300 11.59 -14.31 6.27
C VAL A 300 10.56 -14.44 7.39
N PHE A 301 9.31 -14.79 7.07
CA PHE A 301 8.25 -14.93 8.05
C PHE A 301 8.51 -16.04 9.08
N ASN A 302 9.17 -17.13 8.67
CA ASN A 302 9.54 -18.20 9.57
C ASN A 302 10.65 -17.81 10.55
N ILE A 303 11.55 -16.91 10.16
CA ILE A 303 12.63 -16.42 11.04
C ILE A 303 12.17 -15.21 11.85
N TYR A 304 11.44 -14.30 11.23
CA TYR A 304 10.97 -13.04 11.78
C TYR A 304 9.45 -12.92 11.65
N PRO A 305 8.67 -13.60 12.52
CA PRO A 305 7.20 -13.57 12.42
C PRO A 305 6.58 -12.18 12.50
N ASN A 306 7.31 -11.21 13.04
CA ASN A 306 6.94 -9.79 13.14
C ASN A 306 7.24 -8.98 11.86
N LEU A 307 7.78 -9.61 10.81
CA LEU A 307 7.94 -9.03 9.48
C LEU A 307 6.96 -9.64 8.45
N TYR A 308 5.89 -10.27 8.90
CA TYR A 308 4.87 -10.82 8.01
C TYR A 308 4.24 -9.69 7.17
N SER A 309 4.13 -9.94 5.87
CA SER A 309 3.48 -9.04 4.91
C SER A 309 2.51 -9.80 4.02
N ASP A 310 1.53 -9.10 3.50
CA ASP A 310 0.71 -9.58 2.41
C ASP A 310 1.57 -9.55 1.14
N LEU A 311 1.65 -10.68 0.44
CA LEU A 311 2.46 -10.85 -0.76
C LEU A 311 1.57 -11.21 -1.93
N THR A 312 1.81 -10.56 -3.05
CA THR A 312 1.23 -10.90 -4.35
C THR A 312 2.29 -10.73 -5.42
N LEU A 313 2.43 -11.66 -6.34
CA LEU A 313 3.22 -11.45 -7.53
C LEU A 313 2.62 -12.26 -8.68
N SER A 314 2.60 -11.69 -9.88
CA SER A 314 1.99 -12.32 -11.04
C SER A 314 2.78 -12.08 -12.31
N CYS A 315 2.76 -13.05 -13.21
CA CYS A 315 3.23 -12.96 -14.58
C CYS A 315 2.03 -12.86 -15.52
N VAL A 316 1.97 -11.81 -16.30
CA VAL A 316 0.87 -11.47 -17.22
C VAL A 316 1.35 -11.54 -18.66
N ASP A 317 0.66 -12.31 -19.51
CA ASP A 317 0.89 -12.37 -20.95
C ASP A 317 0.28 -11.13 -21.62
N LEU A 318 1.12 -10.21 -22.04
CA LEU A 318 0.72 -8.98 -22.70
C LEU A 318 0.18 -9.20 -24.13
N SER A 319 0.38 -10.38 -24.71
CA SER A 319 -0.21 -10.71 -26.01
C SER A 319 -1.73 -10.98 -25.91
N ALA A 320 -2.20 -11.42 -24.74
CA ALA A 320 -3.62 -11.63 -24.44
C ALA A 320 -4.33 -10.35 -23.96
N TYR A 321 -3.57 -9.29 -23.58
CA TYR A 321 -4.09 -8.06 -23.01
C TYR A 321 -5.21 -7.41 -23.82
N ALA A 322 -5.05 -7.32 -25.15
CA ALA A 322 -6.04 -6.62 -26.02
C ALA A 322 -7.43 -7.27 -25.98
N GLU A 323 -7.51 -8.61 -25.81
CA GLU A 323 -8.79 -9.32 -25.67
C GLU A 323 -9.41 -9.04 -24.31
N ALA A 324 -8.60 -8.95 -23.25
CA ALA A 324 -9.08 -8.60 -21.90
C ALA A 324 -9.59 -7.15 -21.84
N GLU A 325 -8.87 -6.19 -22.44
CA GLU A 325 -9.30 -4.80 -22.52
C GLU A 325 -10.62 -4.65 -23.28
N GLU A 326 -10.76 -5.30 -24.46
CA GLU A 326 -11.99 -5.26 -25.27
C GLU A 326 -13.18 -5.85 -24.47
N ALA A 327 -13.00 -7.01 -23.84
CA ALA A 327 -14.04 -7.66 -23.06
C ALA A 327 -14.47 -6.84 -21.83
N LEU A 328 -13.51 -6.24 -21.11
CA LEU A 328 -13.81 -5.33 -20.00
C LEU A 328 -14.50 -4.06 -20.47
N ASN A 329 -14.07 -3.48 -21.58
CA ASN A 329 -14.72 -2.30 -22.17
C ASN A 329 -16.18 -2.58 -22.56
N ASP A 330 -16.49 -3.76 -23.09
CA ASP A 330 -17.86 -4.20 -23.38
C ASP A 330 -18.68 -4.44 -22.10
N TYR A 331 -18.07 -5.04 -21.09
CA TYR A 331 -18.71 -5.22 -19.77
C TYR A 331 -19.05 -3.87 -19.12
N PHE A 332 -18.15 -2.90 -19.12
CA PHE A 332 -18.44 -1.57 -18.56
C PHE A 332 -19.46 -0.79 -19.37
N ALA A 333 -19.56 -1.01 -20.71
CA ALA A 333 -20.65 -0.47 -21.49
C ALA A 333 -22.03 -1.03 -21.06
N GLU A 334 -22.12 -2.32 -20.73
CA GLU A 334 -23.32 -2.94 -20.20
C GLU A 334 -23.64 -2.40 -18.80
N LEU A 335 -22.64 -2.31 -17.93
CA LEU A 335 -22.76 -1.82 -16.55
C LEU A 335 -23.23 -0.37 -16.52
N ASP A 336 -22.66 0.50 -17.34
CA ASP A 336 -23.03 1.91 -17.50
C ASP A 336 -24.49 2.07 -17.94
N THR A 337 -24.97 1.23 -18.85
CA THR A 337 -26.39 1.23 -19.24
C THR A 337 -27.34 0.94 -18.09
N SER A 338 -26.90 0.19 -17.09
CA SER A 338 -27.67 -0.14 -15.88
C SER A 338 -27.47 0.86 -14.74
N LEU A 339 -26.55 1.82 -14.90
CA LEU A 339 -26.19 2.80 -13.88
C LEU A 339 -27.26 3.89 -13.78
N ASP A 340 -27.96 3.91 -12.67
CA ASP A 340 -28.92 4.95 -12.31
C ASP A 340 -28.95 5.15 -10.80
N VAL A 341 -29.63 6.21 -10.33
CA VAL A 341 -29.74 6.54 -8.90
C VAL A 341 -30.33 5.39 -8.07
N GLN A 342 -31.10 4.49 -8.64
CA GLN A 342 -31.73 3.37 -7.90
C GLN A 342 -30.77 2.19 -7.77
N ASN A 343 -29.93 1.93 -8.78
CA ASN A 343 -28.96 0.84 -8.78
C ASN A 343 -27.63 1.24 -8.16
N TYR A 344 -27.30 2.53 -8.13
CA TYR A 344 -26.05 3.07 -7.60
C TYR A 344 -25.70 2.56 -6.20
N PRO A 345 -26.62 2.56 -5.18
CA PRO A 345 -26.27 2.06 -3.84
C PRO A 345 -25.87 0.58 -3.82
N ARG A 346 -26.41 -0.23 -4.74
CA ARG A 346 -26.02 -1.64 -4.88
C ARG A 346 -24.63 -1.79 -5.48
N LEU A 347 -24.31 -1.01 -6.50
CA LEU A 347 -22.97 -1.00 -7.09
C LEU A 347 -21.92 -0.58 -6.07
N VAL A 348 -22.17 0.51 -5.36
CA VAL A 348 -21.29 1.02 -4.31
C VAL A 348 -21.06 -0.04 -3.22
N ARG A 349 -22.12 -0.70 -2.75
CA ARG A 349 -22.03 -1.75 -1.74
C ARG A 349 -21.18 -2.93 -2.22
N ASN A 350 -21.32 -3.32 -3.47
CA ASN A 350 -20.53 -4.39 -4.05
C ASN A 350 -19.07 -3.94 -4.20
N ARG A 351 -18.81 -2.72 -4.75
CA ARG A 351 -17.47 -2.15 -4.86
C ARG A 351 -16.75 -2.07 -3.51
N ALA A 352 -17.45 -1.68 -2.45
CA ALA A 352 -16.88 -1.59 -1.11
C ALA A 352 -16.45 -2.95 -0.51
N ARG A 353 -16.76 -4.06 -1.15
CA ARG A 353 -16.41 -5.43 -0.74
C ARG A 353 -15.34 -6.05 -1.62
N VAL A 354 -15.02 -5.43 -2.76
CA VAL A 354 -13.95 -5.90 -3.63
C VAL A 354 -12.62 -5.84 -2.90
N ARG A 355 -11.70 -6.75 -3.16
CA ARG A 355 -10.34 -6.69 -2.63
C ARG A 355 -9.67 -5.41 -3.08
N ASP A 356 -9.30 -4.57 -2.14
CA ASP A 356 -8.50 -3.37 -2.34
C ASP A 356 -7.03 -3.66 -1.99
N PHE A 357 -6.10 -2.97 -2.65
CA PHE A 357 -4.67 -3.09 -2.42
C PHE A 357 -4.06 -1.75 -1.97
N GLY A 358 -2.92 -1.81 -1.28
CA GLY A 358 -2.20 -0.64 -0.75
C GLY A 358 -2.84 0.02 0.46
N THR A 359 -3.88 -0.59 1.06
CA THR A 359 -4.65 0.04 2.15
C THR A 359 -3.98 -0.05 3.51
N TYR A 360 -3.02 -0.96 3.70
CA TYR A 360 -2.37 -1.20 4.99
C TYR A 360 -1.12 -0.34 5.21
N SER A 361 -0.36 -0.11 4.16
CA SER A 361 0.92 0.59 4.20
C SER A 361 0.80 2.11 4.09
N SER A 362 -0.39 2.64 3.78
CA SER A 362 -0.61 4.07 3.56
C SER A 362 -1.93 4.53 4.18
N ASP A 363 -2.03 5.82 4.50
CA ASP A 363 -3.31 6.48 4.78
C ASP A 363 -4.04 6.89 3.49
N MET A 364 -3.40 6.73 2.33
CA MET A 364 -3.99 6.96 1.02
C MET A 364 -4.77 5.73 0.57
N ASN A 365 -5.94 5.96 -0.03
CA ASN A 365 -6.69 4.94 -0.74
C ASN A 365 -6.37 5.05 -2.24
N TYR A 366 -5.51 4.18 -2.73
CA TYR A 366 -5.10 4.13 -4.14
C TYR A 366 -6.23 3.68 -5.08
N GLY A 367 -7.32 3.13 -4.53
CA GLY A 367 -8.44 2.63 -5.33
C GLY A 367 -8.09 1.48 -6.26
N MET A 368 -6.96 0.81 -6.03
CA MET A 368 -6.57 -0.38 -6.77
C MET A 368 -7.39 -1.57 -6.30
N VAL A 369 -8.08 -2.24 -7.21
CA VAL A 369 -8.93 -3.39 -6.89
C VAL A 369 -8.64 -4.57 -7.79
N ASP A 370 -8.81 -5.76 -7.22
CA ASP A 370 -8.74 -7.00 -7.99
C ASP A 370 -9.81 -7.08 -9.07
N VAL A 371 -9.43 -7.32 -10.31
CA VAL A 371 -10.34 -7.35 -11.45
C VAL A 371 -11.28 -8.55 -11.39
N LEU A 372 -10.77 -9.75 -11.06
CA LEU A 372 -11.58 -10.97 -11.03
C LEU A 372 -12.60 -10.91 -9.89
N HIS A 373 -12.21 -10.45 -8.71
CA HIS A 373 -13.11 -10.25 -7.59
C HIS A 373 -14.13 -9.12 -7.84
N LEU A 374 -13.75 -8.07 -8.58
CA LEU A 374 -14.67 -7.03 -9.06
C LEU A 374 -15.75 -7.63 -9.96
N LEU A 375 -15.35 -8.43 -10.95
CA LEU A 375 -16.28 -9.09 -11.87
C LEU A 375 -17.19 -10.09 -11.15
N GLU A 376 -16.70 -10.82 -10.16
CA GLU A 376 -17.49 -11.71 -9.32
C GLU A 376 -18.60 -10.95 -8.56
N LEU A 377 -18.24 -9.87 -7.86
CA LEU A 377 -19.19 -9.16 -6.99
C LEU A 377 -20.12 -8.21 -7.74
N VAL A 378 -19.66 -7.61 -8.84
CA VAL A 378 -20.38 -6.57 -9.58
C VAL A 378 -21.00 -7.11 -10.86
N GLY A 379 -20.45 -8.16 -11.46
CA GLY A 379 -20.78 -8.66 -12.81
C GLY A 379 -22.18 -9.25 -12.98
N ASN A 380 -22.91 -9.61 -11.91
CA ASN A 380 -24.28 -10.13 -11.93
C ASN A 380 -24.53 -11.32 -12.88
N ASP A 381 -23.57 -12.21 -13.08
CA ASP A 381 -23.65 -13.38 -13.97
C ASP A 381 -24.00 -13.01 -15.44
N SER A 382 -23.70 -11.78 -15.90
CA SER A 382 -23.95 -11.37 -17.27
C SER A 382 -22.99 -12.09 -18.26
N GLU A 383 -23.43 -12.25 -19.53
CA GLU A 383 -22.57 -12.84 -20.55
C GLU A 383 -21.30 -11.98 -20.78
N ALA A 384 -21.40 -10.64 -20.66
CA ALA A 384 -20.26 -9.74 -20.79
C ALA A 384 -19.29 -9.89 -19.59
N ALA A 385 -19.80 -10.01 -18.35
CA ALA A 385 -18.95 -10.25 -17.19
C ALA A 385 -18.22 -11.60 -17.28
N GLN A 386 -18.88 -12.66 -17.74
CA GLN A 386 -18.26 -13.96 -17.94
C GLN A 386 -17.17 -13.91 -19.01
N ALA A 387 -17.40 -13.22 -20.14
CA ALA A 387 -16.40 -13.03 -21.17
C ALA A 387 -15.20 -12.23 -20.68
N ALA A 388 -15.43 -11.17 -19.88
CA ALA A 388 -14.37 -10.37 -19.29
C ALA A 388 -13.54 -11.20 -18.27
N THR A 389 -14.20 -12.03 -17.46
CA THR A 389 -13.52 -12.94 -16.53
C THR A 389 -12.61 -13.91 -17.29
N GLU A 390 -13.13 -14.60 -18.31
CA GLU A 390 -12.35 -15.57 -19.10
C GLU A 390 -11.16 -14.89 -19.82
N ALA A 391 -11.35 -13.68 -20.35
CA ALA A 391 -10.30 -12.95 -21.03
C ALA A 391 -9.20 -12.47 -20.05
N VAL A 392 -9.56 -11.99 -18.86
CA VAL A 392 -8.60 -11.60 -17.83
C VAL A 392 -7.85 -12.80 -17.27
N GLU A 393 -8.54 -13.91 -16.97
CA GLU A 393 -7.89 -15.15 -16.54
C GLU A 393 -6.86 -15.66 -17.57
N ASN A 394 -7.14 -15.50 -18.87
CA ASN A 394 -6.22 -15.89 -19.92
C ASN A 394 -4.95 -15.03 -20.01
N CYS A 395 -4.97 -13.80 -19.46
CA CYS A 395 -3.78 -12.95 -19.38
C CYS A 395 -2.83 -13.38 -18.27
N ILE A 396 -3.33 -13.99 -17.20
CA ILE A 396 -2.53 -14.35 -16.02
C ILE A 396 -1.96 -15.74 -16.25
N VAL A 397 -0.67 -15.83 -16.61
CA VAL A 397 -0.02 -17.11 -16.89
C VAL A 397 0.50 -17.80 -15.63
N TYR A 398 0.92 -17.03 -14.65
CA TYR A 398 1.33 -17.52 -13.34
C TYR A 398 1.09 -16.46 -12.26
N SER A 399 0.64 -16.85 -11.09
CA SER A 399 0.50 -15.96 -9.94
C SER A 399 0.53 -16.75 -8.64
N ASP A 400 1.14 -16.20 -7.60
CA ASP A 400 1.05 -16.73 -6.24
C ASP A 400 0.83 -15.59 -5.23
N THR A 401 0.19 -15.91 -4.11
CA THR A 401 -0.20 -14.94 -3.10
C THR A 401 -0.59 -15.60 -1.79
N ASN A 402 -0.37 -14.90 -0.68
CA ASN A 402 -0.91 -15.27 0.63
C ASN A 402 -2.18 -14.48 1.00
N MET A 403 -2.79 -13.76 0.04
CA MET A 403 -4.00 -12.96 0.23
C MET A 403 -5.24 -13.60 -0.39
N ASP A 404 -6.37 -13.56 0.33
CA ASP A 404 -7.66 -13.97 -0.22
C ASP A 404 -8.15 -12.97 -1.28
N ASN A 405 -8.67 -13.50 -2.40
CA ASN A 405 -9.26 -12.72 -3.50
C ASN A 405 -8.28 -11.78 -4.23
N ALA A 406 -7.00 -12.14 -4.26
CA ALA A 406 -6.01 -11.52 -5.13
C ALA A 406 -5.82 -12.42 -6.36
N GLY A 407 -6.34 -11.98 -7.50
CA GLY A 407 -6.40 -12.77 -8.73
C GLY A 407 -5.23 -12.54 -9.69
N GLY A 408 -4.28 -11.65 -9.36
CA GLY A 408 -3.05 -11.43 -10.12
C GLY A 408 -3.01 -10.12 -10.91
N ILE A 409 -4.14 -9.44 -11.16
CA ILE A 409 -4.16 -8.15 -11.84
C ILE A 409 -5.24 -7.22 -11.29
N SER A 410 -4.90 -5.95 -11.15
CA SER A 410 -5.75 -4.89 -10.60
C SER A 410 -6.30 -3.96 -11.67
N ILE A 411 -7.26 -3.13 -11.28
CA ILE A 411 -7.74 -1.97 -12.03
C ILE A 411 -7.95 -0.79 -11.08
N CYS A 412 -7.69 0.43 -11.53
CA CYS A 412 -7.85 1.63 -10.72
C CYS A 412 -9.33 2.06 -10.67
N TYR A 413 -10.04 1.70 -9.61
CA TYR A 413 -11.43 2.09 -9.37
C TYR A 413 -11.54 2.85 -8.03
N PRO A 414 -11.10 4.11 -7.95
CA PRO A 414 -11.15 4.91 -6.73
C PRO A 414 -12.59 5.09 -6.24
N TYR A 415 -12.79 4.85 -4.96
CA TYR A 415 -14.09 4.98 -4.31
C TYR A 415 -13.93 5.58 -2.92
N GLN A 416 -14.74 6.60 -2.61
CA GLN A 416 -14.66 7.35 -1.34
C GLN A 416 -13.25 7.92 -1.04
N THR A 417 -12.53 8.27 -2.08
CA THR A 417 -11.22 8.92 -2.01
C THR A 417 -11.33 10.41 -2.35
N ASP A 418 -10.22 11.13 -2.27
CA ASP A 418 -10.18 12.55 -2.59
C ASP A 418 -10.58 12.82 -4.05
N THR A 419 -11.25 13.96 -4.28
CA THR A 419 -11.73 14.33 -5.62
C THR A 419 -10.58 14.51 -6.60
N ASP A 420 -9.47 15.12 -6.15
CA ASP A 420 -8.33 15.39 -7.01
C ASP A 420 -7.67 14.08 -7.50
N TYR A 421 -7.59 13.06 -6.62
CA TYR A 421 -7.09 11.73 -7.02
C TYR A 421 -8.00 11.04 -8.06
N ARG A 422 -9.34 11.17 -7.89
CA ARG A 422 -10.29 10.65 -8.89
C ARG A 422 -10.17 11.35 -10.23
N ASP A 423 -10.00 12.69 -10.20
CA ASP A 423 -9.81 13.47 -11.42
C ASP A 423 -8.50 13.06 -12.12
N ALA A 424 -7.42 12.85 -11.37
CA ALA A 424 -6.15 12.34 -11.92
C ALA A 424 -6.29 10.92 -12.51
N CYS A 425 -7.04 10.03 -11.87
CA CYS A 425 -7.34 8.71 -12.44
C CYS A 425 -8.08 8.83 -13.79
N ILE A 426 -9.08 9.70 -13.87
CA ILE A 426 -9.79 9.94 -15.14
C ILE A 426 -8.88 10.56 -16.22
N GLU A 427 -8.03 11.51 -15.84
CA GLU A 427 -7.07 12.13 -16.79
C GLU A 427 -6.07 11.09 -17.31
N MET A 428 -5.54 10.23 -16.45
CA MET A 428 -4.66 9.13 -16.82
C MET A 428 -5.35 8.17 -17.79
N LEU A 429 -6.59 7.73 -17.51
CA LEU A 429 -7.36 6.85 -18.39
C LEU A 429 -7.61 7.47 -19.79
N TYR A 430 -7.88 8.77 -19.86
CA TYR A 430 -8.01 9.49 -21.13
C TYR A 430 -6.68 9.56 -21.88
N TYR A 431 -5.58 9.78 -21.18
CA TYR A 431 -4.26 9.83 -21.81
C TYR A 431 -3.89 8.48 -22.45
N LEU A 432 -4.15 7.39 -21.72
CA LEU A 432 -3.84 6.03 -22.17
C LEU A 432 -4.79 5.53 -23.27
N ASP A 433 -5.92 6.22 -23.53
CA ASP A 433 -7.03 5.72 -24.37
C ASP A 433 -7.53 4.31 -23.92
N PHE A 434 -7.39 4.04 -22.60
CA PHE A 434 -7.71 2.76 -21.98
C PHE A 434 -9.22 2.60 -21.82
N ALA A 435 -9.78 1.51 -22.38
CA ALA A 435 -11.15 1.07 -22.18
C ALA A 435 -12.17 2.25 -22.10
N PRO A 436 -12.49 2.96 -23.21
CA PRO A 436 -13.27 4.21 -23.14
C PRO A 436 -14.65 4.11 -22.50
N ASN A 437 -15.27 2.92 -22.50
CA ASN A 437 -16.53 2.70 -21.80
C ASN A 437 -16.33 2.61 -20.29
N TYR A 438 -15.16 2.13 -19.83
CA TYR A 438 -14.79 2.15 -18.42
C TYR A 438 -14.62 3.59 -17.91
N THR A 439 -13.86 4.41 -18.65
CA THR A 439 -13.68 5.82 -18.31
C THR A 439 -15.02 6.55 -18.19
N ARG A 440 -15.93 6.35 -19.19
CA ARG A 440 -17.27 6.94 -19.14
C ARG A 440 -18.10 6.42 -17.97
N PHE A 441 -18.04 5.12 -17.68
CA PHE A 441 -18.72 4.55 -16.53
C PHE A 441 -18.27 5.21 -15.21
N LEU A 442 -16.96 5.43 -15.02
CA LEU A 442 -16.44 6.10 -13.83
C LEU A 442 -16.93 7.56 -13.75
N GLU A 443 -16.94 8.31 -14.87
CA GLU A 443 -17.47 9.67 -14.91
C GLU A 443 -18.95 9.71 -14.49
N ASP A 444 -19.77 8.82 -15.04
CA ASP A 444 -21.20 8.74 -14.72
C ASP A 444 -21.43 8.25 -13.27
N PHE A 445 -20.59 7.34 -12.79
CA PHE A 445 -20.59 6.88 -11.40
C PHE A 445 -20.30 8.03 -10.42
N TYR A 446 -19.25 8.82 -10.65
CA TYR A 446 -18.91 9.98 -9.82
C TYR A 446 -19.92 11.13 -9.97
N ALA A 447 -20.55 11.28 -11.13
CA ALA A 447 -21.61 12.26 -11.31
C ALA A 447 -22.84 11.97 -10.44
N ILE A 448 -23.17 10.70 -10.20
CA ILE A 448 -24.22 10.31 -9.27
C ILE A 448 -23.78 10.54 -7.82
N GLU A 449 -22.54 10.16 -7.48
CA GLU A 449 -21.98 10.36 -6.13
C GLU A 449 -22.01 11.84 -5.71
N ASN A 450 -21.65 12.74 -6.62
CA ASN A 450 -21.63 14.20 -6.38
C ASN A 450 -23.00 14.87 -6.51
N GLY A 451 -24.05 14.11 -6.90
CA GLY A 451 -25.40 14.67 -7.11
C GLY A 451 -26.17 14.91 -5.81
N ASP A 452 -26.94 16.01 -5.74
CA ASP A 452 -27.80 16.39 -4.61
C ASP A 452 -29.04 15.50 -4.41
N THR A 453 -29.15 14.38 -5.15
CA THR A 453 -30.40 13.60 -5.25
C THR A 453 -30.52 12.47 -4.23
N LEU A 454 -29.42 12.10 -3.57
CA LEU A 454 -29.39 11.08 -2.53
C LEU A 454 -29.25 11.78 -1.17
N LEU A 455 -30.35 11.96 -0.45
CA LEU A 455 -30.34 12.53 0.90
C LEU A 455 -30.44 11.38 1.91
N ALA A 456 -29.37 11.12 2.63
CA ALA A 456 -29.43 10.28 3.83
C ALA A 456 -29.70 11.14 5.07
N ASP A 457 -30.56 10.67 5.97
CA ASP A 457 -30.64 11.23 7.31
C ASP A 457 -29.31 11.04 8.02
N ARG A 458 -28.69 12.13 8.46
CA ARG A 458 -27.37 12.13 9.11
C ARG A 458 -27.36 11.53 10.53
N GLU A 459 -28.52 11.15 11.06
CA GLU A 459 -28.64 10.54 12.39
C GLU A 459 -29.22 9.14 12.27
N ILE A 460 -28.52 8.15 12.80
CA ILE A 460 -29.06 6.80 12.92
C ILE A 460 -29.89 6.76 14.19
N SER A 461 -31.21 6.62 14.05
CA SER A 461 -32.11 6.45 15.19
C SER A 461 -31.93 5.05 15.80
N ASN A 462 -31.68 4.97 17.10
CA ASN A 462 -31.58 3.70 17.86
C ASN A 462 -33.01 3.11 18.13
N ALA A 463 -33.91 3.13 17.17
CA ALA A 463 -35.27 2.68 17.38
C ALA A 463 -35.36 1.20 17.81
N GLU A 464 -34.43 0.36 17.30
CA GLU A 464 -34.31 -1.05 17.69
C GLU A 464 -32.87 -1.47 17.80
N THR A 465 -32.35 -1.49 19.02
CA THR A 465 -31.02 -2.04 19.35
C THR A 465 -31.19 -3.23 20.29
N SER A 466 -30.35 -4.23 20.17
CA SER A 466 -30.25 -5.31 21.15
C SER A 466 -28.81 -5.61 21.49
N VAL A 467 -28.57 -6.03 22.72
CA VAL A 467 -27.29 -6.57 23.19
C VAL A 467 -27.59 -7.95 23.79
N THR A 468 -27.02 -8.98 23.18
CA THR A 468 -27.13 -10.35 23.69
C THR A 468 -25.74 -10.81 24.09
N THR A 469 -25.54 -11.16 25.36
CA THR A 469 -24.29 -11.70 25.86
C THR A 469 -24.36 -13.21 25.94
N GLN A 470 -23.41 -13.91 25.34
CA GLN A 470 -23.24 -15.36 25.43
C GLN A 470 -21.90 -15.67 26.08
N ASN A 471 -21.82 -16.76 26.84
CA ASN A 471 -20.57 -17.23 27.42
C ASN A 471 -20.07 -18.43 26.59
N ASP A 472 -18.95 -18.26 25.90
CA ASP A 472 -18.32 -19.29 25.09
C ASP A 472 -17.27 -20.12 25.85
N GLY A 473 -17.10 -19.84 27.15
CA GLY A 473 -16.23 -20.58 28.06
C GLY A 473 -14.91 -19.90 28.38
N ALA A 474 -14.37 -19.01 27.53
CA ALA A 474 -13.15 -18.24 27.79
C ALA A 474 -13.49 -16.79 28.12
N TYR A 475 -14.34 -16.16 27.32
CA TYR A 475 -14.81 -14.79 27.51
C TYR A 475 -16.31 -14.71 27.22
N ASP A 476 -16.98 -13.74 27.85
CA ASP A 476 -18.35 -13.38 27.47
C ASP A 476 -18.30 -12.71 26.10
N GLU A 477 -19.10 -13.18 25.15
CA GLU A 477 -19.26 -12.57 23.83
C GLU A 477 -20.56 -11.76 23.78
N SER A 478 -20.47 -10.51 23.31
CA SER A 478 -21.63 -9.65 23.09
C SER A 478 -21.92 -9.54 21.60
N ASP A 479 -23.11 -9.97 21.19
CA ASP A 479 -23.67 -9.67 19.87
C ASP A 479 -24.56 -8.45 20.01
N ILE A 480 -24.15 -7.36 19.38
CA ILE A 480 -24.82 -6.06 19.43
C ILE A 480 -25.43 -5.82 18.06
N THR A 481 -26.72 -5.52 18.03
CA THR A 481 -27.43 -5.27 16.78
C THR A 481 -28.06 -3.90 16.74
N LEU A 482 -28.08 -3.29 15.56
CA LEU A 482 -28.75 -2.03 15.27
C LEU A 482 -29.59 -2.18 14.00
N GLN A 483 -30.90 -1.97 14.08
CA GLN A 483 -31.76 -1.99 12.92
C GLN A 483 -31.73 -0.65 12.18
N LEU A 484 -31.46 -0.69 10.89
CA LEU A 484 -31.57 0.47 10.01
C LEU A 484 -32.98 0.65 9.50
N THR A 485 -33.41 1.89 9.27
CA THR A 485 -34.68 2.19 8.60
C THR A 485 -34.61 1.70 7.14
N PRO A 486 -35.79 1.46 6.48
CA PRO A 486 -35.80 1.06 5.07
C PRO A 486 -35.06 2.03 4.13
N GLU A 487 -35.07 3.33 4.45
CA GLU A 487 -34.38 4.33 3.68
C GLU A 487 -32.82 4.22 3.87
N GLN A 488 -32.38 4.04 5.11
CA GLN A 488 -30.96 3.80 5.40
C GLN A 488 -30.48 2.48 4.78
N GLN A 489 -31.28 1.41 4.85
CA GLN A 489 -30.95 0.12 4.21
C GLN A 489 -30.78 0.27 2.69
N ALA A 490 -31.64 1.07 2.05
CA ALA A 490 -31.58 1.31 0.60
C ALA A 490 -30.29 2.07 0.20
N ASN A 491 -29.84 2.99 1.06
CA ASN A 491 -28.67 3.84 0.82
C ASN A 491 -27.38 3.32 1.47
N PHE A 492 -27.41 2.21 2.18
CA PHE A 492 -26.25 1.62 2.86
C PHE A 492 -25.18 1.20 1.84
N ALA A 493 -24.00 1.74 1.95
CA ALA A 493 -22.82 1.35 1.19
C ALA A 493 -21.90 0.45 2.00
N SER A 494 -21.43 0.95 3.13
CA SER A 494 -20.58 0.23 4.08
C SER A 494 -20.90 0.68 5.50
N GLY A 495 -20.36 -0.01 6.49
CA GLY A 495 -20.53 0.36 7.88
C GLY A 495 -19.51 -0.34 8.77
N GLY A 496 -19.49 0.11 10.00
CA GLY A 496 -18.64 -0.45 11.01
C GLY A 496 -19.15 -0.15 12.41
N TYR A 497 -18.32 -0.49 13.38
CA TYR A 497 -18.58 -0.17 14.77
C TYR A 497 -17.29 0.20 15.50
N TYR A 498 -17.45 0.87 16.61
CA TYR A 498 -16.40 1.11 17.59
C TYR A 498 -16.87 0.67 18.96
N ILE A 499 -16.01 -0.01 19.69
CA ILE A 499 -16.15 -0.28 21.12
C ILE A 499 -15.29 0.71 21.87
N LEU A 500 -15.90 1.45 22.79
CA LEU A 500 -15.20 2.47 23.57
C LEU A 500 -15.44 2.23 25.06
N CYS A 501 -14.47 2.60 25.91
CA CYS A 501 -14.63 2.57 27.36
C CYS A 501 -14.45 3.95 27.98
N LYS A 502 -15.09 4.19 29.12
CA LYS A 502 -14.86 5.39 29.91
C LYS A 502 -13.45 5.40 30.49
N ALA A 503 -12.62 6.30 30.01
CA ALA A 503 -11.21 6.37 30.37
C ALA A 503 -10.97 6.52 31.89
N ARG A 504 -11.81 7.31 32.57
CA ARG A 504 -11.67 7.53 34.02
C ARG A 504 -12.12 6.32 34.83
N ASP A 505 -13.24 5.70 34.49
CA ASP A 505 -13.83 4.61 35.27
C ASP A 505 -12.96 3.35 35.20
N GLU A 506 -12.23 3.18 34.08
CA GLU A 506 -11.23 2.12 33.91
C GLU A 506 -9.84 2.52 34.46
N GLY A 507 -9.67 3.77 34.90
CA GLY A 507 -8.44 4.24 35.56
C GLY A 507 -7.32 4.66 34.59
N TYR A 508 -7.62 4.80 33.32
CA TYR A 508 -6.63 5.25 32.30
C TYR A 508 -6.27 6.72 32.46
N ILE A 509 -7.18 7.54 33.00
CA ILE A 509 -6.96 8.98 33.22
C ILE A 509 -7.59 9.44 34.54
N THR A 510 -7.06 10.50 35.14
CA THR A 510 -7.61 11.11 36.34
C THR A 510 -8.08 12.55 36.07
N ALA A 511 -8.97 13.06 36.91
CA ALA A 511 -9.42 14.45 36.83
C ALA A 511 -8.30 15.47 37.12
N GLU A 512 -7.16 15.03 37.70
CA GLU A 512 -5.98 15.88 37.88
C GLU A 512 -5.18 16.04 36.57
N GLU A 513 -5.30 15.03 35.64
CA GLU A 513 -4.64 15.00 34.34
C GLU A 513 -5.47 15.70 33.27
N ASP A 514 -6.79 15.48 33.25
CA ASP A 514 -7.72 16.23 32.37
C ASP A 514 -9.02 16.54 33.13
N GLU A 515 -9.41 17.81 33.17
CA GLU A 515 -10.67 18.27 33.78
C GLU A 515 -11.92 17.69 33.11
N ARG A 516 -11.79 17.17 31.87
CA ARG A 516 -12.85 16.52 31.10
C ARG A 516 -12.79 14.98 31.17
N ALA A 517 -11.98 14.41 32.05
CA ALA A 517 -11.80 12.95 32.17
C ALA A 517 -13.14 12.19 32.33
N ASP A 518 -14.16 12.84 32.93
CA ASP A 518 -15.49 12.26 33.10
C ASP A 518 -16.25 12.07 31.76
N ASP A 519 -15.89 12.81 30.74
CA ASP A 519 -16.53 12.82 29.42
C ASP A 519 -15.66 12.11 28.37
N MET A 520 -14.48 11.64 28.73
CA MET A 520 -13.53 11.01 27.83
C MET A 520 -13.80 9.49 27.73
N TYR A 521 -13.80 9.03 26.48
CA TYR A 521 -13.85 7.62 26.13
C TYR A 521 -12.64 7.25 25.25
N LEU A 522 -12.04 6.10 25.54
CA LEU A 522 -10.99 5.50 24.72
C LEU A 522 -11.59 4.49 23.76
N PHE A 523 -11.09 4.49 22.54
CA PHE A 523 -11.33 3.42 21.59
C PHE A 523 -10.58 2.18 22.03
N ILE A 524 -11.22 1.01 21.97
CA ILE A 524 -10.63 -0.27 22.32
C ILE A 524 -10.59 -1.18 21.12
N GLN A 525 -11.68 -1.25 20.36
CA GLN A 525 -11.76 -2.07 19.16
C GLN A 525 -12.72 -1.42 18.17
N GLY A 526 -12.53 -1.71 16.91
CA GLY A 526 -13.44 -1.31 15.84
C GLY A 526 -13.37 -2.28 14.67
N SER A 527 -14.38 -2.23 13.83
CA SER A 527 -14.38 -2.85 12.52
C SER A 527 -14.98 -1.88 11.51
N THR A 528 -14.42 -1.84 10.33
CA THR A 528 -14.93 -1.06 9.19
C THR A 528 -15.76 -1.91 8.23
N ARG A 529 -15.94 -3.19 8.52
CA ARG A 529 -16.53 -4.20 7.63
C ARG A 529 -17.76 -4.87 8.22
N VAL A 530 -18.73 -4.06 8.68
CA VAL A 530 -20.02 -4.60 9.14
C VAL A 530 -20.95 -4.83 7.97
N THR A 531 -21.55 -6.00 7.91
CA THR A 531 -22.53 -6.36 6.89
C THR A 531 -23.95 -6.05 7.35
N LEU A 532 -24.80 -5.67 6.41
CA LEU A 532 -26.23 -5.54 6.62
C LEU A 532 -26.90 -6.89 6.36
N ASP A 533 -27.60 -7.44 7.35
CA ASP A 533 -28.33 -8.69 7.18
C ASP A 533 -29.61 -8.53 6.34
N GLU A 534 -30.26 -9.64 5.99
CA GLU A 534 -31.52 -9.67 5.19
C GLU A 534 -32.71 -8.99 5.86
N ASN A 535 -32.65 -8.77 7.19
CA ASN A 535 -33.67 -8.11 7.99
C ASN A 535 -33.37 -6.63 8.24
N GLY A 536 -32.24 -6.14 7.74
CA GLY A 536 -31.80 -4.76 7.87
C GLY A 536 -31.08 -4.43 9.18
N PHE A 537 -30.43 -5.41 9.81
CA PHE A 537 -29.62 -5.20 11.00
C PHE A 537 -28.12 -5.14 10.67
N LEU A 538 -27.43 -4.22 11.32
CA LEU A 538 -25.98 -4.24 11.47
C LEU A 538 -25.63 -5.08 12.71
N HIS A 539 -24.55 -5.83 12.64
CA HIS A 539 -24.07 -6.68 13.72
C HIS A 539 -22.65 -6.30 14.13
N ALA A 540 -22.40 -6.27 15.44
CA ALA A 540 -21.07 -6.14 16.03
C ALA A 540 -20.88 -7.28 17.04
N ALA A 541 -19.97 -8.19 16.74
CA ALA A 541 -19.57 -9.27 17.64
C ALA A 541 -18.34 -8.82 18.44
N TYR A 542 -18.41 -8.86 19.77
CA TYR A 542 -17.34 -8.40 20.64
C TYR A 542 -17.08 -9.36 21.78
N LYS A 543 -15.85 -9.84 21.89
CA LYS A 543 -15.43 -10.81 22.94
C LYS A 543 -15.08 -10.15 24.27
N ASN A 544 -15.78 -9.18 24.77
CA ASN A 544 -15.62 -8.53 26.08
C ASN A 544 -14.21 -8.61 26.69
N ASN A 545 -13.19 -8.30 25.89
CA ASN A 545 -11.79 -8.32 26.26
C ASN A 545 -11.04 -7.14 25.65
N ALA A 546 -9.82 -6.91 26.10
CA ALA A 546 -8.91 -5.95 25.50
C ALA A 546 -7.51 -6.56 25.41
N VAL A 547 -6.74 -6.17 24.42
CA VAL A 547 -5.38 -6.64 24.18
C VAL A 547 -4.40 -5.62 24.73
N TYR A 548 -3.44 -6.09 25.50
CA TYR A 548 -2.36 -5.32 26.10
C TYR A 548 -1.01 -5.86 25.63
N MET A 549 -0.01 -5.02 25.67
CA MET A 549 1.37 -5.47 25.60
C MET A 549 1.86 -5.82 27.00
N GLN A 550 2.65 -6.88 27.11
CA GLN A 550 3.33 -7.28 28.32
C GLN A 550 4.84 -7.34 28.07
N ASP A 551 5.59 -6.74 28.97
CA ASP A 551 7.05 -6.84 29.06
C ASP A 551 7.47 -7.41 30.43
N GLN A 552 8.79 -7.44 30.68
CA GLN A 552 9.35 -7.89 31.95
C GLN A 552 8.91 -7.05 33.17
N ASP A 553 8.40 -5.85 33.00
CA ASP A 553 7.93 -4.93 34.02
C ASP A 553 6.41 -5.03 34.26
N GLY A 554 5.67 -5.67 33.40
CA GLY A 554 4.24 -5.94 33.50
C GLY A 554 3.44 -5.53 32.27
N LEU A 555 2.12 -5.41 32.40
CA LEU A 555 1.24 -5.00 31.32
C LEU A 555 1.38 -3.49 31.02
N SER A 556 1.20 -3.13 29.77
CA SER A 556 1.01 -1.74 29.34
C SER A 556 -0.12 -1.08 30.14
N ASP A 557 -0.05 0.22 30.31
CA ASP A 557 -1.03 0.96 31.10
C ASP A 557 -2.31 1.30 30.34
N ILE A 558 -2.27 1.22 29.01
CA ILE A 558 -3.43 1.32 28.13
C ILE A 558 -3.51 0.09 27.21
N PRO A 559 -4.71 -0.30 26.77
CA PRO A 559 -4.85 -1.35 25.78
C PRO A 559 -4.43 -0.89 24.41
N MET A 560 -4.12 -1.85 23.54
CA MET A 560 -4.00 -1.62 22.11
C MET A 560 -5.37 -1.31 21.53
N ILE A 561 -5.46 -0.31 20.65
CA ILE A 561 -6.66 -0.10 19.87
C ILE A 561 -6.59 -0.98 18.65
N LEU A 562 -7.51 -1.93 18.56
CA LEU A 562 -7.58 -2.86 17.45
C LEU A 562 -8.63 -2.40 16.44
N THR A 563 -8.18 -1.99 15.26
CA THR A 563 -9.07 -1.79 14.11
C THR A 563 -8.99 -3.03 13.22
N GLU A 564 -10.12 -3.74 13.12
CA GLU A 564 -10.21 -4.94 12.29
C GLU A 564 -10.10 -4.56 10.80
N THR A 565 -9.17 -5.18 10.11
CA THR A 565 -8.89 -4.89 8.70
C THR A 565 -9.30 -6.03 7.79
N ASP A 566 -9.16 -7.27 8.26
CA ASP A 566 -9.60 -8.44 7.54
C ASP A 566 -10.06 -9.55 8.49
N ILE A 567 -11.04 -10.35 8.05
CA ILE A 567 -11.55 -11.52 8.74
C ILE A 567 -11.51 -12.65 7.74
N SER A 568 -10.74 -13.68 8.04
CA SER A 568 -10.81 -14.94 7.34
C SER A 568 -11.42 -16.02 8.25
N ASP A 569 -11.70 -17.20 7.69
CA ASP A 569 -12.18 -18.35 8.46
C ASP A 569 -11.17 -18.84 9.51
N THR A 570 -9.90 -18.45 9.38
CA THR A 570 -8.79 -18.95 10.20
C THR A 570 -8.15 -17.90 11.08
N GLU A 571 -8.19 -16.62 10.71
CA GLU A 571 -7.55 -15.53 11.45
C GLU A 571 -8.28 -14.19 11.31
N ASN A 572 -8.16 -13.36 12.32
CA ASN A 572 -8.61 -11.98 12.30
C ASN A 572 -7.41 -11.05 12.35
N ARG A 573 -7.34 -10.09 11.44
CA ARG A 573 -6.27 -9.11 11.34
C ARG A 573 -6.73 -7.76 11.87
N TYR A 574 -5.86 -7.14 12.66
CA TYR A 574 -6.11 -5.86 13.29
C TYR A 574 -4.92 -4.92 13.08
N LEU A 575 -5.18 -3.63 13.00
CA LEU A 575 -4.18 -2.58 13.07
C LEU A 575 -4.26 -1.81 14.38
N ALA A 576 -3.11 -1.51 14.95
CA ALA A 576 -2.97 -0.62 16.09
C ALA A 576 -1.89 0.44 15.82
N HIS A 577 -2.00 1.59 16.48
CA HIS A 577 -1.01 2.66 16.36
C HIS A 577 -0.04 2.63 17.56
N ALA A 578 1.23 2.84 17.28
CA ALA A 578 2.27 2.93 18.29
C ALA A 578 3.36 3.93 17.88
N VAL A 579 4.19 4.31 18.87
CA VAL A 579 5.43 5.08 18.66
C VAL A 579 6.59 4.25 19.17
N LEU A 580 7.54 3.97 18.32
CA LEU A 580 8.80 3.32 18.63
C LEU A 580 9.84 4.37 19.03
N MET A 581 10.74 4.05 19.96
CA MET A 581 11.73 4.99 20.49
C MET A 581 13.08 4.33 20.72
N ASN A 582 14.14 5.03 20.28
CA ASN A 582 15.54 4.77 20.66
C ASN A 582 16.07 5.92 21.50
N TYR A 583 16.33 5.68 22.79
CA TYR A 583 16.86 6.71 23.69
C TYR A 583 18.38 6.81 23.67
N THR A 584 19.07 5.73 23.28
CA THR A 584 20.53 5.68 23.24
C THR A 584 21.11 6.26 21.95
N ASP A 585 20.37 6.17 20.84
CA ASP A 585 20.74 6.77 19.56
C ASP A 585 19.91 8.02 19.28
N ASN A 586 20.41 9.17 19.64
CA ASN A 586 19.90 10.52 19.34
C ASN A 586 18.43 10.82 19.62
N TRP A 587 17.69 9.97 20.36
CA TRP A 587 16.26 10.12 20.61
C TRP A 587 15.42 9.98 19.34
N GLU A 588 15.73 9.00 18.53
CA GLU A 588 14.94 8.68 17.35
C GLU A 588 13.56 8.14 17.75
N SER A 589 12.54 8.58 17.07
CA SER A 589 11.17 8.12 17.25
C SER A 589 10.53 7.85 15.89
N GLN A 590 9.80 6.74 15.82
CA GLN A 590 9.04 6.37 14.62
C GLN A 590 7.59 6.10 14.99
N THR A 591 6.65 6.75 14.33
CA THR A 591 5.22 6.42 14.43
C THR A 591 4.92 5.26 13.48
N VAL A 592 4.23 4.23 13.98
CA VAL A 592 3.97 3.00 13.22
C VAL A 592 2.51 2.57 13.32
N LYS A 593 2.05 1.87 12.26
CA LYS A 593 0.93 0.93 12.32
C LYS A 593 1.48 -0.45 12.64
N VAL A 594 0.94 -1.09 13.65
CA VAL A 594 1.30 -2.45 14.05
C VAL A 594 0.18 -3.39 13.63
N GLN A 595 0.51 -4.37 12.79
CA GLN A 595 -0.44 -5.41 12.43
C GLN A 595 -0.43 -6.52 13.47
N ILE A 596 -1.62 -6.89 13.95
CA ILE A 596 -1.81 -7.94 14.94
C ILE A 596 -2.73 -8.99 14.36
N VAL A 597 -2.32 -10.24 14.44
CA VAL A 597 -3.12 -11.39 14.01
C VAL A 597 -3.58 -12.16 15.24
N VAL A 598 -4.87 -12.46 15.32
CA VAL A 598 -5.48 -13.33 16.32
C VAL A 598 -6.08 -14.53 15.63
N SER A 599 -5.65 -15.73 16.03
CA SER A 599 -6.08 -17.00 15.46
C SER A 599 -6.18 -18.08 16.53
N ASP A 600 -6.59 -19.29 16.16
CA ASP A 600 -6.56 -20.44 17.06
C ASP A 600 -5.12 -20.79 17.51
N GLU A 601 -4.14 -20.52 16.67
CA GLU A 601 -2.72 -20.71 16.98
C GLU A 601 -2.19 -19.61 17.90
N TYR A 602 -2.67 -18.39 17.73
CA TYR A 602 -2.28 -17.20 18.50
C TYR A 602 -3.50 -16.56 19.17
N PRO A 603 -4.09 -17.19 20.19
CA PRO A 603 -5.32 -16.71 20.80
C PRO A 603 -5.14 -15.41 21.61
N ASP A 604 -3.92 -15.11 22.05
CA ASP A 604 -3.54 -13.84 22.69
C ASP A 604 -3.09 -12.77 21.68
N GLY A 605 -3.10 -13.11 20.39
CA GLY A 605 -2.58 -12.30 19.32
C GLY A 605 -1.08 -12.44 19.13
N ILE A 606 -0.59 -12.07 17.96
CA ILE A 606 0.83 -11.93 17.64
C ILE A 606 1.02 -10.67 16.79
N ILE A 607 2.10 -9.93 17.04
CA ILE A 607 2.49 -8.84 16.15
C ILE A 607 3.13 -9.46 14.92
N ARG A 608 2.58 -9.15 13.75
CA ARG A 608 3.06 -9.64 12.45
C ARG A 608 3.97 -8.65 11.75
N SER A 609 3.64 -7.36 11.82
CA SER A 609 4.44 -6.33 11.18
C SER A 609 4.29 -4.97 11.88
N ALA A 610 5.25 -4.10 11.67
CA ALA A 610 5.17 -2.69 12.00
C ALA A 610 5.56 -1.88 10.75
N ILE A 611 4.69 -0.95 10.35
CA ILE A 611 4.81 -0.16 9.13
C ILE A 611 4.96 1.31 9.54
N PRO A 612 5.97 2.04 9.06
CA PRO A 612 6.15 3.44 9.37
C PRO A 612 5.01 4.29 8.82
N LEU A 613 4.60 5.31 9.59
CA LEU A 613 3.58 6.30 9.18
C LEU A 613 4.18 7.64 8.78
N ASP A 614 5.35 7.94 9.30
CA ASP A 614 6.02 9.20 9.04
C ASP A 614 7.05 9.00 7.93
N HIS A 615 6.78 9.51 6.75
CA HIS A 615 7.79 9.76 5.74
C HIS A 615 8.18 11.25 5.84
N ASP A 616 9.46 11.53 6.01
CA ASP A 616 9.98 12.90 6.08
C ASP A 616 9.68 13.70 4.79
N ASP A 617 9.38 13.02 3.68
CA ASP A 617 8.95 13.61 2.42
C ASP A 617 7.46 13.37 2.16
N ALA A 618 6.60 14.13 2.85
CA ALA A 618 5.16 14.16 2.57
C ALA A 618 4.82 14.68 1.14
N GLU A 619 5.83 15.00 0.34
CA GLU A 619 5.67 15.52 -1.02
C GLU A 619 5.65 14.41 -2.09
N LEU A 620 6.22 13.23 -1.82
CA LEU A 620 6.24 12.09 -2.74
C LEU A 620 5.55 10.90 -2.06
N GLN A 621 4.25 10.83 -2.18
CA GLN A 621 3.44 9.79 -1.54
C GLN A 621 3.44 8.51 -2.37
N SER A 622 4.48 7.71 -2.21
CA SER A 622 4.48 6.32 -2.64
C SER A 622 3.97 5.40 -1.53
N ALA A 623 3.58 4.18 -1.88
CA ALA A 623 3.26 3.16 -0.89
C ALA A 623 4.55 2.77 -0.13
N SER A 624 4.52 2.75 1.20
CA SER A 624 5.69 2.34 1.98
C SER A 624 6.00 0.87 1.75
N LYS A 625 7.19 0.61 1.25
CA LYS A 625 7.76 -0.73 1.09
C LYS A 625 8.40 -1.26 2.39
N GLN A 626 8.71 -0.37 3.34
CA GLN A 626 9.51 -0.70 4.51
C GLN A 626 8.69 -1.33 5.63
N LEU A 627 9.16 -2.46 6.15
CA LEU A 627 8.75 -3.04 7.42
C LEU A 627 9.81 -2.73 8.49
N ILE A 628 9.33 -2.38 9.69
CA ILE A 628 10.19 -2.05 10.81
C ILE A 628 10.41 -3.29 11.67
N HIS A 629 11.66 -3.58 11.96
CA HIS A 629 12.06 -4.60 12.93
C HIS A 629 11.93 -4.02 14.34
N LEU A 630 10.98 -4.52 15.13
CA LEU A 630 10.73 -4.01 16.48
C LEU A 630 11.94 -4.14 17.42
N ASP A 631 12.79 -5.15 17.18
CA ASP A 631 14.00 -5.40 17.98
C ASP A 631 15.10 -4.34 17.76
N ASP A 632 14.97 -3.48 16.75
CA ASP A 632 15.88 -2.35 16.50
C ASP A 632 15.56 -1.15 17.40
N TYR A 633 14.46 -1.21 18.17
CA TYR A 633 14.01 -0.15 19.05
C TYR A 633 14.07 -0.58 20.53
N GLU A 634 14.30 0.39 21.40
CA GLU A 634 14.37 0.15 22.83
C GLU A 634 12.99 0.05 23.47
N THR A 635 12.02 0.84 23.00
CA THR A 635 10.68 0.87 23.58
C THR A 635 9.60 1.12 22.54
N MET A 636 8.38 0.71 22.89
CA MET A 636 7.15 1.00 22.15
C MET A 636 6.12 1.63 23.08
N SER A 637 5.61 2.80 22.74
CA SER A 637 4.47 3.42 23.41
C SER A 637 3.20 3.21 22.59
N LEU A 638 2.19 2.57 23.19
CA LEU A 638 0.88 2.43 22.54
C LEU A 638 0.19 3.78 22.42
N VAL A 639 -0.51 4.01 21.33
CA VAL A 639 -1.23 5.24 21.08
C VAL A 639 -2.74 4.96 21.03
N ALA A 640 -3.48 5.55 21.97
CA ALA A 640 -4.91 5.38 22.08
C ALA A 640 -5.65 6.61 21.53
N ARG A 641 -6.59 6.39 20.60
CA ARG A 641 -7.53 7.42 20.19
C ARG A 641 -8.56 7.63 21.31
N CYS A 642 -8.86 8.89 21.61
CA CYS A 642 -9.90 9.25 22.56
C CYS A 642 -10.90 10.24 21.93
N SER A 643 -12.13 10.22 22.41
CA SER A 643 -13.16 11.19 22.05
C SER A 643 -13.96 11.61 23.27
N TYR A 644 -14.62 12.75 23.15
CA TYR A 644 -15.41 13.32 24.25
C TYR A 644 -16.90 13.29 23.92
N VAL A 645 -17.71 12.95 24.94
CA VAL A 645 -19.16 13.01 24.80
C VAL A 645 -19.62 14.45 24.71
N THR A 646 -20.53 14.75 23.79
CA THR A 646 -21.12 16.07 23.62
C THR A 646 -22.05 16.42 24.77
N ARG A 647 -22.09 17.68 25.18
CA ARG A 647 -23.05 18.22 26.17
C ARG A 647 -23.99 19.23 25.53
N ASP A 648 -25.24 19.28 26.01
CA ASP A 648 -26.19 20.32 25.64
C ASP A 648 -25.84 21.69 26.30
N ASP A 649 -26.56 22.74 25.94
CA ASP A 649 -26.38 24.09 26.49
C ASP A 649 -26.59 24.15 28.03
N ASN A 650 -27.21 23.17 28.63
CA ASN A 650 -27.45 23.06 30.07
C ASN A 650 -26.37 22.18 30.77
N GLY A 651 -25.41 21.65 30.02
CA GLY A 651 -24.35 20.78 30.50
C GLY A 651 -24.76 19.32 30.70
N ASN A 652 -25.93 18.89 30.20
CA ASN A 652 -26.30 17.48 30.22
C ASN A 652 -25.55 16.73 29.10
N LEU A 653 -25.14 15.49 29.42
CA LEU A 653 -24.53 14.60 28.42
C LEU A 653 -25.56 14.23 27.35
N LEU A 654 -25.15 14.37 26.10
CA LEU A 654 -25.84 13.78 24.94
C LEU A 654 -25.25 12.41 24.67
N ASN A 655 -26.01 11.55 24.01
CA ASN A 655 -25.54 10.19 23.68
C ASN A 655 -24.71 10.15 22.38
N PHE A 656 -23.98 11.24 22.08
CA PHE A 656 -23.18 11.39 20.88
C PHE A 656 -21.79 11.89 21.23
N PHE A 657 -20.81 11.54 20.41
CA PHE A 657 -19.45 12.01 20.51
C PHE A 657 -19.20 13.26 19.69
N ASP A 658 -18.31 14.10 20.19
CA ASP A 658 -17.75 15.21 19.44
C ASP A 658 -16.51 14.71 18.66
N TRP A 659 -16.75 14.23 17.46
CA TRP A 659 -15.70 13.66 16.61
C TRP A 659 -14.64 14.69 16.19
N GLU A 660 -15.00 15.97 16.17
CA GLU A 660 -14.06 17.07 15.85
C GLU A 660 -13.07 17.32 17.01
N LYS A 661 -13.41 16.88 18.22
CA LYS A 661 -12.59 17.01 19.42
C LYS A 661 -11.92 15.68 19.82
N SER A 662 -11.76 14.78 18.88
CA SER A 662 -10.97 13.58 19.10
C SER A 662 -9.50 13.93 19.36
N GLY A 663 -8.83 13.15 20.16
CA GLY A 663 -7.43 13.29 20.50
C GLY A 663 -6.73 11.95 20.60
N TRP A 664 -5.44 12.00 20.84
CA TRP A 664 -4.61 10.83 21.02
C TRP A 664 -4.01 10.85 22.43
N MET A 665 -3.93 9.70 23.07
CA MET A 665 -3.28 9.49 24.35
C MET A 665 -2.16 8.47 24.16
N MET A 666 -0.96 8.80 24.62
CA MET A 666 0.19 7.91 24.59
C MET A 666 0.31 7.20 25.93
N GLY A 667 0.48 5.89 25.88
CA GLY A 667 0.72 5.03 27.05
C GLY A 667 2.16 5.14 27.58
N ILE A 668 2.43 4.37 28.61
CA ILE A 668 3.79 4.20 29.14
C ILE A 668 4.55 3.27 28.19
N ASP A 669 5.84 3.54 28.04
CA ASP A 669 6.75 2.73 27.24
C ASP A 669 6.75 1.26 27.69
N VAL A 670 6.61 0.37 26.73
CA VAL A 670 6.83 -1.07 26.81
C VAL A 670 8.29 -1.34 26.41
N ASP A 671 9.02 -2.10 27.20
CA ASP A 671 10.42 -2.43 26.94
C ASP A 671 10.53 -3.52 25.86
N LEU A 672 11.12 -3.20 24.71
CA LEU A 672 11.35 -4.12 23.59
C LEU A 672 12.70 -4.84 23.68
N THR A 673 13.60 -4.45 24.61
CA THR A 673 14.95 -5.06 24.72
C THR A 673 14.96 -6.43 25.40
N GLY A 674 13.79 -6.88 25.88
CA GLY A 674 13.59 -8.17 26.54
C GLY A 674 12.42 -8.94 25.93
N ASP A 675 11.89 -9.90 26.67
CA ASP A 675 10.70 -10.64 26.26
C ASP A 675 9.47 -9.70 26.29
N TYR A 676 8.81 -9.53 25.16
CA TYR A 676 7.54 -8.81 25.05
C TYR A 676 6.55 -9.62 24.20
N HIS A 677 5.27 -9.51 24.51
CA HIS A 677 4.21 -10.18 23.79
C HIS A 677 2.84 -9.51 24.04
N THR A 678 1.88 -9.85 23.22
CA THR A 678 0.48 -9.46 23.42
C THR A 678 -0.19 -10.34 24.44
N VAL A 679 -1.12 -9.79 25.22
CA VAL A 679 -1.92 -10.51 26.22
C VAL A 679 -3.36 -10.04 26.17
N VAL A 680 -4.28 -10.97 26.02
CA VAL A 680 -5.71 -10.69 26.12
C VAL A 680 -6.15 -10.67 27.58
N GLN A 681 -6.82 -9.61 28.00
CA GLN A 681 -7.41 -9.49 29.32
C GLN A 681 -8.93 -9.38 29.24
N PRO A 682 -9.70 -10.12 30.07
CA PRO A 682 -11.15 -9.94 30.12
C PRO A 682 -11.50 -8.57 30.72
N LEU A 683 -12.65 -8.03 30.31
CA LEU A 683 -13.19 -6.79 30.89
C LEU A 683 -13.78 -7.07 32.28
N ASP A 684 -13.26 -6.38 33.27
CA ASP A 684 -13.76 -6.46 34.63
C ASP A 684 -15.07 -5.67 34.84
N HIS A 685 -15.28 -4.62 34.04
CA HIS A 685 -16.37 -3.65 34.18
C HIS A 685 -17.06 -3.37 32.84
N PRO A 686 -17.73 -4.37 32.20
CA PRO A 686 -18.36 -4.17 30.89
C PRO A 686 -19.45 -3.07 30.86
N GLU A 687 -19.97 -2.66 32.02
CA GLU A 687 -20.88 -1.52 32.16
C GLU A 687 -20.25 -0.16 31.84
N ASN A 688 -18.93 -0.09 31.76
CA ASN A 688 -18.19 1.12 31.36
C ASN A 688 -17.94 1.20 29.85
N TYR A 689 -18.40 0.18 29.11
CA TYR A 689 -18.18 0.07 27.67
C TYR A 689 -19.44 0.35 26.88
N VAL A 690 -19.26 0.98 25.73
CA VAL A 690 -20.34 1.29 24.77
C VAL A 690 -19.93 0.88 23.38
N CYS A 691 -20.92 0.49 22.58
CA CYS A 691 -20.77 0.31 21.14
C CYS A 691 -21.39 1.51 20.41
N ILE A 692 -20.75 1.94 19.33
CA ILE A 692 -21.29 2.89 18.37
C ILE A 692 -21.15 2.28 17.00
N PHE A 693 -22.26 2.20 16.28
CA PHE A 693 -22.24 1.91 14.86
C PHE A 693 -22.04 3.19 14.05
N PHE A 694 -21.37 3.04 12.95
CA PHE A 694 -21.41 4.03 11.88
C PHE A 694 -21.83 3.36 10.58
N MET A 695 -22.48 4.12 9.72
CA MET A 695 -22.71 3.72 8.35
C MET A 695 -22.23 4.82 7.41
N LYS A 696 -21.69 4.41 6.29
CA LYS A 696 -21.47 5.26 5.14
C LYS A 696 -22.58 5.01 4.14
N ASP A 697 -23.19 6.08 3.68
CA ASP A 697 -24.17 6.01 2.60
C ASP A 697 -23.46 5.92 1.23
N SER A 698 -24.24 5.73 0.19
CA SER A 698 -23.71 5.63 -1.17
C SER A 698 -23.06 6.91 -1.70
N GLN A 699 -23.15 8.03 -1.00
CA GLN A 699 -22.47 9.30 -1.28
C GLN A 699 -21.24 9.54 -0.39
N GLY A 700 -20.85 8.55 0.42
CA GLY A 700 -19.72 8.68 1.35
C GLY A 700 -20.00 9.44 2.64
N ASN A 701 -21.25 9.92 2.87
CA ASN A 701 -21.58 10.57 4.13
C ASN A 701 -21.59 9.57 5.27
N THR A 702 -20.93 9.90 6.37
CA THR A 702 -20.91 9.04 7.56
C THR A 702 -21.94 9.49 8.56
N SER A 703 -22.77 8.55 9.01
CA SER A 703 -23.76 8.71 10.08
C SER A 703 -23.40 7.80 11.26
N TYR A 704 -23.62 8.28 12.48
CA TYR A 704 -23.30 7.55 13.71
C TYR A 704 -24.56 7.26 14.53
N SER A 705 -24.59 6.10 15.18
CA SER A 705 -25.62 5.77 16.17
C SER A 705 -25.38 6.49 17.49
N GLU A 706 -26.44 6.53 18.34
CA GLU A 706 -26.22 6.81 19.76
C GLU A 706 -25.37 5.73 20.42
N MET A 707 -24.80 6.06 21.58
CA MET A 707 -24.07 5.09 22.40
C MET A 707 -24.96 3.94 22.85
N ILE A 708 -24.60 2.70 22.58
CA ILE A 708 -25.28 1.48 22.99
C ILE A 708 -24.45 0.88 24.15
N PRO A 709 -24.90 0.95 25.41
CA PRO A 709 -24.19 0.33 26.52
C PRO A 709 -24.12 -1.20 26.34
N LEU A 710 -22.96 -1.81 26.64
CA LEU A 710 -22.81 -3.27 26.54
C LEU A 710 -23.57 -4.02 27.63
N LYS A 711 -23.87 -3.36 28.76
CA LYS A 711 -24.76 -3.87 29.81
C LYS A 711 -25.65 -2.79 30.38
#